data_54152534fee42a124247d95680ab8fee
#
_entry.id   54152534fee42a124247d95680ab8fee
#
_cell.length_a   1.000
_cell.length_b   1.000
_cell.length_c   1.000
_cell.angle_alpha   90.00
_cell.angle_beta   90.00
_cell.angle_gamma   90.00
#
_symmetry.space_group_name_H-M   'P 1'
#
loop_
_entity.id
_entity.type
_entity.pdbx_description
1 polymer ?
#
loop_
_entity_poly.entity_id
_entity_poly.type
_entity_poly.pdbx_seq_one_letter_code
_entity_poly.pdbx_strand_id
1 'polypeptide(L)'
;MKRIGVSVFALFATVVTCAQERSVTPPPQQPQTFRSSVDLVPVDVNVIDRTGRPIADLTAQDFSLKVDGKSRRIASAQFIGVTRGVERAPKEPENYSSNPPSTGARLIMLVVDQGNIGASRGKYAIDAASRFIGRLTPDDRVGLVTIPGAGPQIDFTANHALVQTALKSVVGTSDDGEHQSNQIGLTEAIALQRGNRQVIQEIMDRECTGLAAGSLSECRQLLEGQGRTLYMDLKGRARDTVLSLRQVMERLARTQTPKTVVLVSEGILLDARDLGEISWLAPLASRGQVALYVLQLEPPAFNASNAQSSPTRAADIQFAHEGLGFLAGAARGSVFNVISGADAAFNRLTTELSGYYLLSFEPEAGDRDTKTHKIKIEVPGRKDVTVRARNEFSVDAPRVLTTEQQLGDTIAAPLLATDIGLKLTSYSFTENDSNRIRVVLAAEIDRSQNAGRKLALGYTVVDSRDQVVSAQVEPEVTGGMRQETLTQIYLGAITASPGTYRIKLAVVDDGGKRGSVEHTIRARLTNAGQLHVTDLLLGEEGGSGGSLIPTVTANFKGELLHGYLEVHSEAPEALKNATVEIEVASTADARAIESAAARMVDQPPASGRRAAEGVVPIALLPAGDYVARAVVTVAGQRVGQVSRPFRIVRTAATAAPATTTAGAVKPAIPFTSRTESFDRTSVLTPPVVGFFIDRMNIGRGGSPTPPAAVAAAREGKFDEASTAAKAGVNSQLAAVFFDGLARYSRGDLEGAAARFRETIKMESDFLPAAFYLGACYAAGGKDRDATGAWQMSLITETEAPFIYTLLGDAFIRLSEMNAAIDILKEAVGLWPTNDQVQLRLGTAYSRASRPVEAVQALAPYLAQHPDDQERLFIALRSIYEARSTGQSIGTADEDRKRFERYAAAYASAGGTQTAMVEQWRKFVNR
;
A
#
# COMPACT_ATOMS: atom_id res chain seq x y z
N MET A 1 41.58 13.00 -64.55
CA MET A 1 41.75 12.99 -66.04
C MET A 1 40.43 13.25 -66.70
N LYS A 2 40.36 14.32 -67.46
CA LYS A 2 39.57 14.71 -68.69
C LYS A 2 38.05 14.43 -68.61
N ARG A 3 37.22 15.43 -68.50
CA ARG A 3 36.77 16.44 -69.53
C ARG A 3 36.10 15.78 -70.72
N ILE A 4 34.78 16.19 -70.98
CA ILE A 4 34.19 16.79 -72.18
C ILE A 4 32.69 16.63 -71.95
N GLY A 5 31.69 17.55 -71.98
CA GLY A 5 31.56 18.86 -72.55
C GLY A 5 31.00 18.81 -74.01
N VAL A 6 29.64 19.02 -74.13
CA VAL A 6 29.12 19.61 -75.39
C VAL A 6 27.76 20.29 -75.12
N SER A 7 27.70 21.55 -75.48
CA SER A 7 26.48 22.39 -75.61
C SER A 7 25.96 22.38 -77.10
N VAL A 8 24.68 22.56 -77.34
CA VAL A 8 24.10 23.05 -78.57
C VAL A 8 22.68 23.64 -78.29
N PHE A 9 22.53 24.87 -78.26
CA PHE A 9 21.98 25.88 -79.16
C PHE A 9 20.51 25.75 -79.56
N ALA A 10 19.83 26.91 -79.42
CA ALA A 10 18.51 27.38 -79.61
C ALA A 10 17.96 27.33 -81.06
N LEU A 11 16.64 27.40 -81.20
CA LEU A 11 15.97 28.15 -82.25
C LEU A 11 14.59 28.67 -81.77
N PHE A 12 14.39 29.95 -82.09
CA PHE A 12 13.19 30.75 -81.93
C PHE A 12 12.10 30.39 -82.95
N ALA A 13 10.83 30.39 -82.48
CA ALA A 13 9.70 30.68 -83.36
C ALA A 13 8.63 31.47 -82.61
N THR A 14 8.48 32.69 -82.92
CA THR A 14 7.40 33.59 -82.48
C THR A 14 6.08 33.24 -83.13
N VAL A 15 5.01 33.07 -82.43
CA VAL A 15 3.63 33.21 -82.90
C VAL A 15 2.87 34.10 -81.93
N VAL A 16 2.44 35.25 -82.52
CA VAL A 16 1.55 36.18 -81.87
C VAL A 16 0.12 35.71 -82.06
N THR A 17 -0.64 35.58 -81.01
CA THR A 17 -2.11 35.52 -81.07
C THR A 17 -2.74 36.21 -79.87
N CYS A 18 -3.76 36.93 -80.10
CA CYS A 18 -4.54 37.88 -79.31
C CYS A 18 -4.88 37.50 -77.88
N ALA A 19 -4.80 38.51 -77.08
CA ALA A 19 -5.31 38.57 -75.71
C ALA A 19 -6.85 38.50 -75.69
N GLN A 20 -7.34 37.64 -74.79
CA GLN A 20 -8.68 37.74 -74.24
C GLN A 20 -8.52 37.66 -72.72
N GLU A 21 -8.75 38.79 -72.07
CA GLU A 21 -8.77 38.92 -70.60
C GLU A 21 -9.88 38.02 -70.00
N ARG A 22 -9.49 36.94 -69.35
CA ARG A 22 -10.34 36.26 -68.42
C ARG A 22 -9.96 36.74 -67.03
N SER A 23 -10.88 37.40 -66.33
CA SER A 23 -10.82 37.75 -64.96
C SER A 23 -10.59 36.48 -64.11
N VAL A 24 -9.40 36.31 -63.54
CA VAL A 24 -9.06 35.24 -62.57
C VAL A 24 -9.58 35.73 -61.23
N THR A 25 -10.68 35.10 -60.75
CA THR A 25 -11.10 35.21 -59.37
C THR A 25 -10.00 34.54 -58.51
N PRO A 26 -9.47 35.22 -57.48
CA PRO A 26 -8.49 34.57 -56.57
C PRO A 26 -9.15 33.41 -55.85
N PRO A 27 -8.41 32.28 -55.61
CA PRO A 27 -8.94 31.17 -54.88
C PRO A 27 -9.32 31.60 -53.44
N PRO A 28 -10.39 31.03 -52.86
CA PRO A 28 -10.78 31.39 -51.50
C PRO A 28 -9.61 31.10 -50.56
N GLN A 29 -9.17 32.14 -49.84
CA GLN A 29 -8.23 31.97 -48.73
C GLN A 29 -8.88 31.02 -47.71
N GLN A 30 -8.31 29.83 -47.55
CA GLN A 30 -8.64 28.96 -46.43
C GLN A 30 -8.39 29.73 -45.12
N PRO A 31 -9.33 29.76 -44.20
CA PRO A 31 -9.11 30.41 -42.93
C PRO A 31 -7.90 29.71 -42.26
N GLN A 32 -6.84 30.46 -42.01
CA GLN A 32 -5.74 29.98 -41.17
C GLN A 32 -6.31 29.77 -39.79
N THR A 33 -6.63 28.54 -39.48
CA THR A 33 -6.91 28.10 -38.13
C THR A 33 -5.59 28.17 -37.35
N PHE A 34 -5.35 29.30 -36.68
CA PHE A 34 -4.35 29.39 -35.63
C PHE A 34 -4.78 28.44 -34.50
N ARG A 35 -4.29 27.21 -34.51
CA ARG A 35 -4.29 26.38 -33.32
C ARG A 35 -3.21 26.92 -32.40
N SER A 36 -3.53 27.89 -31.57
CA SER A 36 -2.75 28.25 -30.42
C SER A 36 -2.89 27.08 -29.42
N SER A 37 -2.02 26.10 -29.49
CA SER A 37 -1.86 25.17 -28.39
C SER A 37 -1.17 25.93 -27.25
N VAL A 38 -1.92 26.36 -26.28
CA VAL A 38 -1.36 26.90 -25.05
C VAL A 38 -0.78 25.71 -24.31
N ASP A 39 0.57 25.60 -24.27
CA ASP A 39 1.24 24.58 -23.49
C ASP A 39 1.03 24.89 -22.00
N LEU A 40 0.15 24.16 -21.36
CA LEU A 40 -0.14 24.29 -19.94
C LEU A 40 0.87 23.46 -19.13
N VAL A 41 1.35 24.01 -18.01
CA VAL A 41 2.19 23.29 -17.06
C VAL A 41 1.30 22.69 -15.97
N PRO A 42 1.24 21.35 -15.86
CA PRO A 42 0.49 20.70 -14.81
C PRO A 42 1.27 20.71 -13.49
N VAL A 43 0.57 20.92 -12.36
CA VAL A 43 1.11 20.87 -11.01
C VAL A 43 0.15 20.11 -10.11
N ASP A 44 0.67 19.08 -9.47
CA ASP A 44 -0.06 18.33 -8.44
C ASP A 44 0.00 19.07 -7.09
N VAL A 45 -1.15 19.21 -6.45
CA VAL A 45 -1.32 19.95 -5.19
C VAL A 45 -2.23 19.19 -4.24
N ASN A 46 -1.70 18.82 -3.08
CA ASN A 46 -2.51 18.30 -2.00
C ASN A 46 -2.98 19.45 -1.10
N VAL A 47 -4.28 19.61 -0.96
CA VAL A 47 -4.89 20.52 0.02
C VAL A 47 -5.63 19.67 1.03
N ILE A 48 -5.13 19.66 2.26
CA ILE A 48 -5.65 18.79 3.33
C ILE A 48 -6.07 19.62 4.55
N ASP A 49 -7.09 19.15 5.23
CA ASP A 49 -7.49 19.69 6.54
C ASP A 49 -6.53 19.22 7.65
N ARG A 50 -6.78 19.67 8.89
CA ARG A 50 -5.98 19.26 10.07
C ARG A 50 -6.03 17.77 10.34
N THR A 51 -7.07 17.07 9.88
CA THR A 51 -7.20 15.61 10.00
C THR A 51 -6.52 14.86 8.86
N GLY A 52 -5.97 15.56 7.85
CA GLY A 52 -5.33 15.01 6.65
C GLY A 52 -6.29 14.59 5.55
N ARG A 53 -7.56 14.94 5.65
CA ARG A 53 -8.51 14.67 4.58
C ARG A 53 -8.34 15.69 3.47
N PRO A 54 -8.26 15.24 2.20
CA PRO A 54 -8.26 16.15 1.09
C PRO A 54 -9.54 17.00 1.04
N ILE A 55 -9.38 18.27 0.75
CA ILE A 55 -10.47 19.20 0.50
C ILE A 55 -10.84 19.07 -0.98
N ALA A 56 -12.09 18.78 -1.32
CA ALA A 56 -12.50 18.45 -2.68
C ALA A 56 -13.29 19.55 -3.41
N ASP A 57 -13.64 20.64 -2.72
CA ASP A 57 -14.58 21.68 -3.15
C ASP A 57 -13.91 22.95 -3.71
N LEU A 58 -12.60 22.94 -3.97
CA LEU A 58 -11.86 24.09 -4.46
C LEU A 58 -11.91 24.18 -5.99
N THR A 59 -11.98 25.39 -6.50
CA THR A 59 -11.94 25.76 -7.92
C THR A 59 -10.64 26.47 -8.26
N ALA A 60 -10.36 26.70 -9.55
CA ALA A 60 -9.16 27.43 -9.97
C ALA A 60 -9.04 28.85 -9.35
N GLN A 61 -10.15 29.45 -8.98
CA GLN A 61 -10.20 30.80 -8.37
C GLN A 61 -9.77 30.80 -6.89
N ASP A 62 -9.85 29.67 -6.23
CA ASP A 62 -9.46 29.53 -4.83
C ASP A 62 -7.95 29.43 -4.64
N PHE A 63 -7.20 29.17 -5.71
CA PHE A 63 -5.75 29.02 -5.69
C PHE A 63 -5.04 30.31 -6.14
N SER A 64 -3.92 30.60 -5.49
CA SER A 64 -2.94 31.59 -5.91
C SER A 64 -1.64 30.90 -6.29
N LEU A 65 -1.14 31.11 -7.51
CA LEU A 65 0.09 30.53 -8.00
C LEU A 65 1.06 31.64 -8.40
N LYS A 66 2.30 31.56 -7.90
CA LYS A 66 3.38 32.49 -8.24
C LYS A 66 4.60 31.73 -8.72
N VAL A 67 5.20 32.20 -9.81
CA VAL A 67 6.49 31.73 -10.33
C VAL A 67 7.51 32.84 -10.14
N ASP A 68 8.60 32.55 -9.43
CA ASP A 68 9.63 33.54 -9.07
C ASP A 68 9.06 34.84 -8.47
N GLY A 69 7.99 34.66 -7.66
CA GLY A 69 7.27 35.76 -7.00
C GLY A 69 6.23 36.48 -7.86
N LYS A 70 6.13 36.19 -9.16
CA LYS A 70 5.14 36.77 -10.09
C LYS A 70 3.94 35.85 -10.24
N SER A 71 2.72 36.40 -10.16
CA SER A 71 1.48 35.64 -10.30
C SER A 71 1.35 35.04 -11.72
N ARG A 72 0.80 33.84 -11.82
CA ARG A 72 0.46 33.15 -13.06
C ARG A 72 -1.02 32.82 -13.08
N ARG A 73 -1.60 32.80 -14.28
CA ARG A 73 -2.99 32.42 -14.48
C ARG A 73 -3.13 30.90 -14.39
N ILE A 74 -4.00 30.45 -13.48
CA ILE A 74 -4.42 29.07 -13.40
C ILE A 74 -5.53 28.82 -14.41
N ALA A 75 -5.29 27.95 -15.38
CA ALA A 75 -6.23 27.63 -16.45
C ALA A 75 -7.28 26.62 -15.98
N SER A 76 -6.88 25.67 -15.13
CA SER A 76 -7.80 24.66 -14.58
C SER A 76 -7.33 24.15 -13.22
N ALA A 77 -8.30 23.71 -12.40
CA ALA A 77 -8.08 22.94 -11.18
C ALA A 77 -9.05 21.76 -11.20
N GLN A 78 -8.50 20.56 -11.26
CA GLN A 78 -9.28 19.33 -11.26
C GLN A 78 -8.96 18.53 -10.01
N PHE A 79 -9.97 18.24 -9.19
CA PHE A 79 -9.80 17.31 -8.07
C PHE A 79 -9.78 15.88 -8.60
N ILE A 80 -8.73 15.14 -8.26
CA ILE A 80 -8.56 13.72 -8.54
C ILE A 80 -8.70 12.98 -7.23
N GLY A 81 -9.87 12.37 -7.01
CA GLY A 81 -10.14 11.55 -5.84
C GLY A 81 -9.83 10.08 -6.12
N VAL A 82 -9.12 9.45 -5.22
CA VAL A 82 -8.97 7.99 -5.19
C VAL A 82 -10.19 7.43 -4.49
N THR A 83 -11.21 7.07 -5.25
CA THR A 83 -12.42 6.45 -4.70
C THR A 83 -12.08 5.03 -4.21
N ARG A 84 -12.15 4.81 -2.91
CA ARG A 84 -12.29 3.46 -2.36
C ARG A 84 -13.62 2.90 -2.84
N GLY A 85 -13.56 1.96 -3.80
CA GLY A 85 -14.71 1.12 -4.12
C GLY A 85 -15.96 1.89 -4.54
N VAL A 86 -15.99 2.36 -5.78
CA VAL A 86 -17.23 2.18 -6.55
C VAL A 86 -17.47 0.67 -6.53
N GLU A 87 -18.68 0.25 -6.12
CA GLU A 87 -19.16 -1.12 -6.27
C GLU A 87 -18.56 -1.70 -7.56
N ARG A 88 -17.67 -2.69 -7.39
CA ARG A 88 -17.09 -3.35 -8.54
C ARG A 88 -18.25 -3.82 -9.39
N ALA A 89 -18.29 -3.36 -10.65
CA ALA A 89 -19.03 -4.06 -11.67
C ALA A 89 -18.83 -5.57 -11.43
N PRO A 90 -19.87 -6.40 -11.56
CA PRO A 90 -19.81 -7.81 -11.19
C PRO A 90 -18.49 -8.40 -11.67
N LYS A 91 -17.79 -9.09 -10.75
CA LYS A 91 -16.42 -9.59 -10.92
C LYS A 91 -16.31 -10.25 -12.30
N GLU A 92 -15.67 -9.56 -13.24
CA GLU A 92 -15.47 -10.12 -14.58
C GLU A 92 -14.69 -11.43 -14.44
N PRO A 93 -14.97 -12.43 -15.30
CA PRO A 93 -14.23 -13.69 -15.28
C PRO A 93 -12.72 -13.40 -15.33
N GLU A 94 -11.94 -13.99 -14.43
CA GLU A 94 -10.50 -13.70 -14.24
C GLU A 94 -9.59 -14.09 -15.42
N ASN A 95 -10.16 -14.27 -16.62
CA ASN A 95 -9.47 -14.82 -17.78
C ASN A 95 -8.77 -13.80 -18.66
N TYR A 96 -8.99 -12.50 -18.40
CA TYR A 96 -8.36 -11.43 -19.16
C TYR A 96 -8.00 -10.24 -18.26
N SER A 97 -7.09 -9.43 -18.77
CA SER A 97 -6.73 -8.15 -18.14
C SER A 97 -7.15 -6.99 -19.03
N SER A 98 -7.51 -5.85 -18.47
CA SER A 98 -7.90 -4.64 -19.19
C SER A 98 -7.23 -3.40 -18.59
N ASN A 99 -7.24 -2.29 -19.34
CA ASN A 99 -6.76 -0.98 -18.91
C ASN A 99 -7.90 0.05 -18.85
N PRO A 100 -8.95 -0.14 -18.07
CA PRO A 100 -9.98 0.88 -17.95
C PRO A 100 -9.34 2.19 -17.47
N PRO A 101 -9.92 3.37 -17.78
CA PRO A 101 -9.47 4.62 -17.21
C PRO A 101 -9.48 4.50 -15.67
N SER A 102 -8.28 4.39 -15.09
CA SER A 102 -8.15 4.35 -13.63
C SER A 102 -8.12 5.78 -13.12
N THR A 103 -9.16 6.20 -12.41
CA THR A 103 -9.15 7.46 -11.69
C THR A 103 -8.35 7.26 -10.39
N GLY A 104 -7.08 7.67 -10.40
CA GLY A 104 -6.30 7.81 -9.18
C GLY A 104 -5.39 6.65 -8.78
N ALA A 105 -4.86 5.86 -9.73
CA ALA A 105 -3.77 4.92 -9.44
C ALA A 105 -2.54 5.64 -8.86
N ARG A 106 -2.00 5.12 -7.75
CA ARG A 106 -0.87 5.73 -7.01
C ARG A 106 0.41 4.95 -7.23
N LEU A 107 1.53 5.68 -7.25
CA LEU A 107 2.88 5.11 -7.21
C LEU A 107 3.44 5.30 -5.81
N ILE A 108 3.66 4.22 -5.08
CA ILE A 108 4.13 4.23 -3.70
C ILE A 108 5.42 3.43 -3.60
N MET A 109 6.53 4.09 -3.27
CA MET A 109 7.82 3.45 -3.03
C MET A 109 8.07 3.37 -1.53
N LEU A 110 8.11 2.18 -0.98
CA LEU A 110 8.55 1.95 0.39
C LEU A 110 10.08 1.91 0.41
N VAL A 111 10.68 2.76 1.22
CA VAL A 111 12.13 2.80 1.44
C VAL A 111 12.37 2.48 2.91
N VAL A 112 13.03 1.36 3.19
CA VAL A 112 13.34 0.95 4.54
C VAL A 112 14.81 1.23 4.83
N ASP A 113 15.05 2.13 5.78
CA ASP A 113 16.40 2.51 6.23
C ASP A 113 16.92 1.50 7.26
N GLN A 114 17.24 0.30 6.77
CA GLN A 114 17.68 -0.81 7.61
C GLN A 114 18.96 -0.49 8.40
N GLY A 115 19.81 0.40 7.90
CA GLY A 115 21.04 0.82 8.57
C GLY A 115 20.81 1.64 9.84
N ASN A 116 19.66 2.27 9.98
CA ASN A 116 19.25 3.05 11.15
C ASN A 116 18.07 2.42 11.92
N ILE A 117 17.74 1.15 11.65
CA ILE A 117 16.72 0.39 12.37
C ILE A 117 17.42 -0.74 13.12
N GLY A 118 17.15 -0.86 14.42
CA GLY A 118 17.65 -1.97 15.24
C GLY A 118 17.12 -3.31 14.76
N ALA A 119 17.94 -4.37 14.89
CA ALA A 119 17.66 -5.71 14.36
C ALA A 119 16.32 -6.31 14.83
N SER A 120 15.88 -5.98 16.04
CA SER A 120 14.64 -6.48 16.66
C SER A 120 13.46 -5.52 16.54
N ARG A 121 13.66 -4.28 16.10
CA ARG A 121 12.71 -3.17 16.24
C ARG A 121 11.85 -2.85 15.03
N GLY A 122 12.31 -3.17 13.83
CA GLY A 122 11.60 -2.80 12.58
C GLY A 122 10.35 -3.64 12.26
N LYS A 123 10.17 -4.80 12.90
CA LYS A 123 9.16 -5.78 12.51
C LYS A 123 7.73 -5.25 12.51
N TYR A 124 7.34 -4.50 13.54
CA TYR A 124 5.97 -3.95 13.62
C TYR A 124 5.65 -2.96 12.49
N ALA A 125 6.64 -2.17 12.06
CA ALA A 125 6.48 -1.27 10.92
C ALA A 125 6.40 -2.04 9.61
N ILE A 126 7.20 -3.09 9.45
CA ILE A 126 7.16 -4.01 8.30
C ILE A 126 5.80 -4.71 8.20
N ASP A 127 5.27 -5.22 9.32
CA ASP A 127 3.96 -5.86 9.36
C ASP A 127 2.83 -4.87 9.05
N ALA A 128 2.90 -3.64 9.58
CA ALA A 128 1.96 -2.58 9.25
C ALA A 128 2.04 -2.15 7.78
N ALA A 129 3.25 -2.05 7.21
CA ALA A 129 3.45 -1.81 5.78
C ALA A 129 2.83 -2.93 4.93
N SER A 130 3.00 -4.19 5.35
CA SER A 130 2.38 -5.34 4.68
C SER A 130 0.84 -5.25 4.71
N ARG A 131 0.25 -4.89 5.86
CA ARG A 131 -1.21 -4.66 5.96
C ARG A 131 -1.68 -3.46 5.12
N PHE A 132 -0.91 -2.38 5.10
CA PHE A 132 -1.18 -1.22 4.25
C PHE A 132 -1.23 -1.61 2.78
N ILE A 133 -0.24 -2.37 2.29
CA ILE A 133 -0.20 -2.87 0.90
C ILE A 133 -1.42 -3.74 0.59
N GLY A 134 -1.85 -4.60 1.53
CA GLY A 134 -3.03 -5.45 1.35
C GLY A 134 -4.37 -4.67 1.24
N ARG A 135 -4.37 -3.38 1.61
CA ARG A 135 -5.55 -2.48 1.53
C ARG A 135 -5.53 -1.55 0.32
N LEU A 136 -4.47 -1.55 -0.45
CA LEU A 136 -4.35 -0.75 -1.67
C LEU A 136 -5.27 -1.30 -2.77
N THR A 137 -5.61 -0.43 -3.72
CA THR A 137 -6.40 -0.84 -4.88
C THR A 137 -5.54 -1.67 -5.84
N PRO A 138 -6.12 -2.55 -6.66
CA PRO A 138 -5.35 -3.31 -7.66
C PRO A 138 -4.61 -2.43 -8.66
N ASP A 139 -5.04 -1.18 -8.85
CA ASP A 139 -4.41 -0.23 -9.76
C ASP A 139 -3.18 0.45 -9.15
N ASP A 140 -3.07 0.50 -7.82
CA ASP A 140 -1.91 1.05 -7.13
C ASP A 140 -0.65 0.22 -7.44
N ARG A 141 0.48 0.89 -7.66
CA ARG A 141 1.78 0.27 -7.89
C ARG A 141 2.67 0.53 -6.70
N VAL A 142 3.21 -0.53 -6.15
CA VAL A 142 4.09 -0.46 -4.97
C VAL A 142 5.47 -0.98 -5.33
N GLY A 143 6.50 -0.23 -4.92
CA GLY A 143 7.88 -0.68 -4.96
C GLY A 143 8.45 -0.80 -3.56
N LEU A 144 9.56 -1.50 -3.41
CA LEU A 144 10.30 -1.68 -2.17
C LEU A 144 11.80 -1.47 -2.42
N VAL A 145 12.44 -0.67 -1.60
CA VAL A 145 13.90 -0.50 -1.60
C VAL A 145 14.38 -0.48 -0.16
N THR A 146 15.38 -1.29 0.15
CA THR A 146 16.11 -1.20 1.43
C THR A 146 17.38 -0.39 1.26
N ILE A 147 17.70 0.45 2.23
CA ILE A 147 18.91 1.28 2.26
C ILE A 147 19.59 1.18 3.64
N PRO A 148 20.97 1.32 3.68
CA PRO A 148 21.87 1.18 2.55
C PRO A 148 21.96 -0.28 2.05
N GLY A 149 22.12 -0.44 0.77
CA GLY A 149 22.73 -1.56 0.05
C GLY A 149 21.96 -2.86 -0.07
N ALA A 150 22.13 -3.84 0.76
CA ALA A 150 22.05 -5.27 0.42
C ALA A 150 20.68 -5.99 0.58
N GLY A 151 19.59 -5.29 0.78
CA GLY A 151 18.27 -5.93 0.96
C GLY A 151 17.41 -5.97 -0.32
N PRO A 152 16.12 -6.33 -0.19
CA PRO A 152 15.22 -6.43 -1.32
C PRO A 152 15.07 -5.11 -2.09
N GLN A 153 15.04 -5.21 -3.42
CA GLN A 153 14.74 -4.10 -4.32
C GLN A 153 13.71 -4.56 -5.33
N ILE A 154 12.55 -3.94 -5.32
CA ILE A 154 11.43 -4.21 -6.22
C ILE A 154 10.97 -2.89 -6.82
N ASP A 155 10.96 -2.80 -8.13
CA ASP A 155 10.38 -1.65 -8.84
C ASP A 155 8.85 -1.65 -8.72
N PHE A 156 8.20 -0.55 -9.12
CA PHE A 156 6.75 -0.41 -9.05
C PHE A 156 6.01 -1.58 -9.72
N THR A 157 5.23 -2.31 -8.94
CA THR A 157 4.46 -3.48 -9.41
C THR A 157 3.03 -3.47 -8.88
N ALA A 158 2.10 -4.02 -9.62
CA ALA A 158 0.75 -4.35 -9.15
C ALA A 158 0.72 -5.68 -8.38
N ASN A 159 1.81 -6.45 -8.40
CA ASN A 159 1.90 -7.68 -7.64
C ASN A 159 2.22 -7.38 -6.16
N HIS A 160 1.19 -6.96 -5.42
CA HIS A 160 1.30 -6.61 -4.01
C HIS A 160 1.82 -7.76 -3.16
N ALA A 161 1.47 -9.02 -3.50
CA ALA A 161 1.93 -10.20 -2.77
C ALA A 161 3.45 -10.40 -2.88
N LEU A 162 4.06 -10.03 -4.02
CA LEU A 162 5.51 -10.07 -4.20
C LEU A 162 6.20 -9.11 -3.22
N VAL A 163 5.68 -7.87 -3.11
CA VAL A 163 6.23 -6.86 -2.20
C VAL A 163 6.04 -7.26 -0.75
N GLN A 164 4.86 -7.77 -0.37
CA GLN A 164 4.59 -8.27 0.98
C GLN A 164 5.51 -9.45 1.36
N THR A 165 5.83 -10.32 0.41
CA THR A 165 6.75 -11.45 0.64
C THR A 165 8.18 -10.95 0.86
N ALA A 166 8.63 -10.00 0.05
CA ALA A 166 9.96 -9.40 0.18
C ALA A 166 10.10 -8.58 1.48
N LEU A 167 9.06 -7.88 1.90
CA LEU A 167 9.06 -7.16 3.18
C LEU A 167 9.37 -8.08 4.38
N LYS A 168 8.90 -9.32 4.38
CA LYS A 168 9.16 -10.28 5.47
C LYS A 168 10.64 -10.62 5.64
N SER A 169 11.46 -10.41 4.62
CA SER A 169 12.92 -10.63 4.67
C SER A 169 13.72 -9.40 5.07
N VAL A 170 13.06 -8.25 5.25
CA VAL A 170 13.72 -7.01 5.68
C VAL A 170 13.97 -7.04 7.17
N VAL A 171 15.22 -6.87 7.56
CA VAL A 171 15.67 -6.84 8.95
C VAL A 171 16.52 -5.59 9.17
N GLY A 172 16.32 -4.91 10.28
CA GLY A 172 17.20 -3.82 10.70
C GLY A 172 18.62 -4.34 10.96
N THR A 173 19.61 -3.51 10.65
CA THR A 173 21.05 -3.88 10.80
C THR A 173 21.80 -2.95 11.74
N SER A 174 21.08 -1.99 12.37
CA SER A 174 21.68 -1.13 13.38
C SER A 174 22.04 -1.94 14.61
N ASP A 175 23.28 -1.77 15.06
CA ASP A 175 23.71 -2.28 16.36
C ASP A 175 23.12 -1.39 17.47
N ASP A 176 22.42 -1.98 18.41
CA ASP A 176 21.72 -1.29 19.51
C ASP A 176 22.68 -0.76 20.59
N GLY A 177 24.00 -0.85 20.38
CA GLY A 177 24.98 -0.43 21.37
C GLY A 177 25.04 -1.32 22.60
N GLU A 178 24.58 -2.57 22.49
CA GLU A 178 24.58 -3.55 23.60
C GLU A 178 25.97 -3.80 24.21
N HIS A 179 27.01 -3.33 23.54
CA HIS A 179 28.41 -3.52 23.98
C HIS A 179 29.05 -2.25 24.58
N GLN A 180 28.28 -1.16 24.75
CA GLN A 180 28.82 0.03 25.41
C GLN A 180 28.78 -0.12 26.94
N SER A 181 29.93 -0.05 27.57
CA SER A 181 30.07 -0.12 29.03
C SER A 181 29.50 1.11 29.75
N ASN A 182 29.39 2.25 29.05
CA ASN A 182 28.89 3.51 29.56
C ASN A 182 27.68 3.99 28.75
N GLN A 183 26.74 4.65 29.41
CA GLN A 183 25.47 5.08 28.83
C GLN A 183 25.58 6.47 28.18
N ILE A 184 26.35 6.59 27.11
CA ILE A 184 26.48 7.84 26.36
C ILE A 184 25.36 7.88 25.29
N GLY A 185 24.51 8.92 25.37
CA GLY A 185 23.48 9.18 24.39
C GLY A 185 23.99 9.91 23.15
N LEU A 186 23.16 10.01 22.10
CA LEU A 186 23.47 10.71 20.85
C LEU A 186 23.86 12.18 21.11
N THR A 187 23.04 12.91 21.88
CA THR A 187 23.29 14.34 22.17
C THR A 187 24.54 14.54 23.02
N GLU A 188 24.85 13.59 23.92
CA GLU A 188 26.11 13.58 24.68
C GLU A 188 27.31 13.31 23.76
N ALA A 189 27.22 12.36 22.84
CA ALA A 189 28.28 12.06 21.87
C ALA A 189 28.60 13.30 21.00
N ILE A 190 27.54 14.02 20.57
CA ILE A 190 27.69 15.29 19.86
C ILE A 190 28.39 16.35 20.75
N ALA A 191 27.98 16.45 22.02
CA ALA A 191 28.57 17.40 22.95
C ALA A 191 30.05 17.08 23.28
N LEU A 192 30.38 15.80 23.46
CA LEU A 192 31.75 15.30 23.60
C LEU A 192 32.62 15.68 22.38
N GLN A 193 32.10 15.41 21.18
CA GLN A 193 32.82 15.77 19.94
C GLN A 193 33.03 17.29 19.77
N ARG A 194 32.10 18.09 20.32
CA ARG A 194 32.19 19.58 20.29
C ARG A 194 33.02 20.16 21.44
N GLY A 195 33.47 19.34 22.35
CA GLY A 195 34.25 19.76 23.52
C GLY A 195 33.43 20.57 24.54
N ASN A 196 32.13 20.31 24.68
CA ASN A 196 31.25 20.99 25.65
C ASN A 196 31.65 20.59 27.08
N ARG A 197 32.38 21.48 27.76
CA ARG A 197 32.94 21.20 29.09
C ARG A 197 31.90 20.87 30.16
N GLN A 198 30.71 21.48 30.08
CA GLN A 198 29.64 21.26 31.06
C GLN A 198 29.13 19.83 30.91
N VAL A 199 28.74 19.42 29.70
CA VAL A 199 28.24 18.07 29.43
C VAL A 199 29.28 17.02 29.69
N ILE A 200 30.55 17.27 29.34
CA ILE A 200 31.66 16.38 29.71
C ILE A 200 31.73 16.15 31.23
N GLN A 201 31.58 17.23 32.01
CA GLN A 201 31.59 17.09 33.47
C GLN A 201 30.38 16.31 33.98
N GLU A 202 29.19 16.57 33.46
CA GLU A 202 27.98 15.84 33.82
C GLU A 202 28.09 14.34 33.53
N ILE A 203 28.65 13.95 32.37
CA ILE A 203 28.92 12.56 32.05
C ILE A 203 29.98 11.97 33.00
N MET A 204 31.05 12.69 33.29
CA MET A 204 32.07 12.22 34.22
C MET A 204 31.55 12.00 35.63
N ASP A 205 30.70 12.93 36.11
CA ASP A 205 30.07 12.83 37.44
C ASP A 205 29.16 11.60 37.53
N ARG A 206 28.53 11.19 36.44
CA ARG A 206 27.67 10.01 36.35
C ARG A 206 28.48 8.72 36.21
N GLU A 207 29.40 8.67 35.27
CA GLU A 207 30.06 7.43 34.83
C GLU A 207 31.39 7.15 35.59
N CYS A 208 32.06 8.17 36.12
CA CYS A 208 33.32 8.05 36.80
C CYS A 208 33.20 8.11 38.36
N THR A 209 31.98 7.95 38.87
CA THR A 209 31.73 8.02 40.34
C THR A 209 32.50 6.93 41.09
N GLY A 210 33.14 7.30 42.20
CA GLY A 210 33.83 6.34 43.07
C GLY A 210 35.27 6.01 42.64
N LEU A 211 35.78 6.62 41.57
CA LEU A 211 37.15 6.41 41.12
C LEU A 211 38.16 7.29 41.89
N ALA A 212 39.37 6.78 42.12
CA ALA A 212 40.44 7.59 42.68
C ALA A 212 40.88 8.71 41.75
N ALA A 213 41.38 9.85 42.29
CA ALA A 213 41.74 11.02 41.51
C ALA A 213 42.69 10.74 40.31
N GLY A 214 43.57 9.77 40.44
CA GLY A 214 44.47 9.34 39.36
C GLY A 214 43.77 8.64 38.19
N SER A 215 42.64 7.98 38.42
CA SER A 215 41.88 7.26 37.40
C SER A 215 40.82 8.11 36.70
N LEU A 216 40.54 9.30 37.17
CA LEU A 216 39.59 10.23 36.55
C LEU A 216 40.01 10.67 35.14
N SER A 217 41.31 10.86 34.91
CA SER A 217 41.84 11.23 33.60
C SER A 217 41.69 10.08 32.58
N GLU A 218 41.86 8.84 33.01
CA GLU A 218 41.69 7.64 32.19
C GLU A 218 40.23 7.41 31.87
N CYS A 219 39.33 7.56 32.87
CA CYS A 219 37.88 7.48 32.68
C CYS A 219 37.42 8.53 31.67
N ARG A 220 37.86 9.77 31.80
CA ARG A 220 37.56 10.85 30.83
C ARG A 220 37.97 10.51 29.41
N GLN A 221 39.20 10.01 29.22
CA GLN A 221 39.70 9.61 27.90
C GLN A 221 38.88 8.47 27.29
N LEU A 222 38.48 7.52 28.13
CA LEU A 222 37.61 6.42 27.72
C LEU A 222 36.26 6.94 27.24
N LEU A 223 35.62 7.82 28.00
CA LEU A 223 34.33 8.44 27.68
C LEU A 223 34.38 9.27 26.40
N GLU A 224 35.43 10.11 26.25
CA GLU A 224 35.66 10.90 25.04
C GLU A 224 35.89 9.98 23.83
N GLY A 225 36.63 8.87 24.00
CA GLY A 225 36.85 7.86 22.98
C GLY A 225 35.54 7.17 22.53
N GLN A 226 34.75 6.73 23.50
CA GLN A 226 33.45 6.10 23.23
C GLN A 226 32.45 7.06 22.56
N GLY A 227 32.36 8.30 23.06
CA GLY A 227 31.51 9.33 22.44
C GLY A 227 31.89 9.64 21.01
N ARG A 228 33.20 9.70 20.74
CA ARG A 228 33.77 9.91 19.38
C ARG A 228 33.39 8.75 18.46
N THR A 229 33.56 7.50 18.93
CA THR A 229 33.22 6.31 18.14
C THR A 229 31.71 6.30 17.82
N LEU A 230 30.85 6.53 18.79
CA LEU A 230 29.41 6.62 18.59
C LEU A 230 29.04 7.73 17.59
N TYR A 231 29.60 8.93 17.75
CA TYR A 231 29.37 10.03 16.82
C TYR A 231 29.76 9.68 15.38
N MET A 232 30.95 9.11 15.19
CA MET A 232 31.46 8.75 13.87
C MET A 232 30.62 7.65 13.22
N ASP A 233 30.20 6.65 13.97
CA ASP A 233 29.31 5.60 13.49
C ASP A 233 27.95 6.16 13.05
N LEU A 234 27.29 6.94 13.91
CA LEU A 234 26.00 7.57 13.58
C LEU A 234 26.10 8.51 12.38
N LYS A 235 27.19 9.29 12.28
CA LYS A 235 27.43 10.18 11.14
C LYS A 235 27.72 9.40 9.85
N GLY A 236 28.42 8.26 9.95
CA GLY A 236 28.62 7.33 8.84
C GLY A 236 27.31 6.78 8.31
N ARG A 237 26.49 6.23 9.20
CA ARG A 237 25.14 5.72 8.85
C ARG A 237 24.24 6.80 8.22
N ALA A 238 24.25 8.00 8.78
CA ALA A 238 23.51 9.13 8.22
C ALA A 238 23.93 9.44 6.78
N ARG A 239 25.25 9.45 6.52
CA ARG A 239 25.80 9.67 5.18
C ARG A 239 25.40 8.57 4.21
N ASP A 240 25.46 7.32 4.62
CA ASP A 240 25.09 6.17 3.79
C ASP A 240 23.60 6.21 3.44
N THR A 241 22.75 6.57 4.39
CA THR A 241 21.30 6.79 4.14
C THR A 241 21.07 7.92 3.14
N VAL A 242 21.71 9.08 3.31
CA VAL A 242 21.58 10.24 2.40
C VAL A 242 22.03 9.87 0.98
N LEU A 243 23.17 9.19 0.83
CA LEU A 243 23.68 8.76 -0.47
C LEU A 243 22.77 7.74 -1.14
N SER A 244 22.29 6.75 -0.38
CA SER A 244 21.38 5.72 -0.90
C SER A 244 20.02 6.32 -1.28
N LEU A 245 19.49 7.22 -0.45
CA LEU A 245 18.25 7.93 -0.75
C LEU A 245 18.40 8.78 -2.02
N ARG A 246 19.55 9.42 -2.23
CA ARG A 246 19.83 10.16 -3.46
C ARG A 246 19.74 9.26 -4.68
N GLN A 247 20.33 8.07 -4.67
CA GLN A 247 20.24 7.11 -5.79
C GLN A 247 18.78 6.71 -6.07
N VAL A 248 17.99 6.48 -5.03
CA VAL A 248 16.56 6.20 -5.18
C VAL A 248 15.84 7.38 -5.84
N MET A 249 16.07 8.61 -5.36
CA MET A 249 15.43 9.81 -5.89
C MET A 249 15.87 10.10 -7.34
N GLU A 250 17.13 9.89 -7.70
CA GLU A 250 17.63 10.01 -9.08
C GLU A 250 16.94 9.04 -10.03
N ARG A 251 16.70 7.79 -9.58
CA ARG A 251 15.94 6.79 -10.35
C ARG A 251 14.48 7.22 -10.50
N LEU A 252 13.84 7.68 -9.44
CA LEU A 252 12.44 8.12 -9.46
C LEU A 252 12.25 9.41 -10.30
N ALA A 253 13.27 10.28 -10.39
CA ALA A 253 13.22 11.51 -11.17
C ALA A 253 13.25 11.29 -12.69
N ARG A 254 13.48 10.08 -13.18
CA ARG A 254 13.47 9.76 -14.62
C ARG A 254 12.09 9.85 -15.25
N THR A 255 11.03 9.75 -14.46
CA THR A 255 9.64 9.86 -14.93
C THR A 255 8.92 10.99 -14.19
N GLN A 256 8.12 11.78 -14.92
CA GLN A 256 7.38 12.92 -14.38
C GLN A 256 5.94 12.53 -13.98
N THR A 257 5.78 11.45 -13.27
CA THR A 257 4.49 10.98 -12.74
C THR A 257 4.48 11.18 -11.22
N PRO A 258 3.38 11.65 -10.61
CA PRO A 258 3.29 11.80 -9.16
C PRO A 258 3.61 10.50 -8.42
N LYS A 259 4.54 10.57 -7.46
CA LYS A 259 5.00 9.43 -6.67
C LYS A 259 5.05 9.78 -5.20
N THR A 260 4.76 8.81 -4.38
CA THR A 260 4.95 8.88 -2.93
C THR A 260 6.10 7.97 -2.52
N VAL A 261 7.07 8.52 -1.82
CA VAL A 261 8.11 7.76 -1.13
C VAL A 261 7.75 7.73 0.35
N VAL A 262 7.75 6.55 0.93
CA VAL A 262 7.54 6.33 2.37
C VAL A 262 8.83 5.78 2.94
N LEU A 263 9.59 6.63 3.60
CA LEU A 263 10.83 6.27 4.29
C LEU A 263 10.51 5.79 5.70
N VAL A 264 10.94 4.60 6.05
CA VAL A 264 10.82 4.03 7.40
C VAL A 264 12.21 4.04 8.04
N SER A 265 12.38 4.77 9.15
CA SER A 265 13.68 4.93 9.84
C SER A 265 13.47 5.22 11.33
N GLU A 266 14.43 4.85 12.19
CA GLU A 266 14.41 5.24 13.62
C GLU A 266 14.97 6.66 13.84
N GLY A 267 15.72 7.20 12.88
CA GLY A 267 16.30 8.53 12.97
C GLY A 267 17.60 8.65 12.17
N ILE A 268 18.05 9.88 12.02
CA ILE A 268 19.27 10.18 11.27
C ILE A 268 20.02 11.33 11.93
N LEU A 269 21.33 11.19 12.07
CA LEU A 269 22.21 12.24 12.57
C LEU A 269 22.45 13.31 11.48
N LEU A 270 21.53 14.26 11.39
CA LEU A 270 21.57 15.35 10.44
C LEU A 270 21.17 16.65 11.14
N ASP A 271 22.04 17.64 11.14
CA ASP A 271 21.77 18.93 11.75
C ASP A 271 21.72 20.07 10.70
N ALA A 272 21.41 21.29 11.14
CA ALA A 272 21.29 22.44 10.24
C ALA A 272 22.56 22.74 9.43
N ARG A 273 23.75 22.27 9.87
CA ARG A 273 25.03 22.44 9.14
C ARG A 273 25.16 21.44 8.01
N ASP A 274 24.44 20.34 8.08
CA ASP A 274 24.44 19.27 7.09
C ASP A 274 23.46 19.53 5.93
N LEU A 275 22.68 20.64 5.97
CA LEU A 275 21.68 20.95 4.94
C LEU A 275 22.26 21.04 3.53
N GLY A 276 23.55 21.39 3.40
CA GLY A 276 24.27 21.36 2.14
C GLY A 276 24.35 19.94 1.54
N GLU A 277 24.46 18.91 2.38
CA GLU A 277 24.56 17.51 1.94
C GLU A 277 23.25 16.99 1.34
N ILE A 278 22.10 17.60 1.69
CA ILE A 278 20.76 17.24 1.19
C ILE A 278 20.17 18.24 0.20
N SER A 279 20.93 19.26 -0.23
CA SER A 279 20.49 20.31 -1.16
C SER A 279 19.96 19.78 -2.50
N TRP A 280 20.40 18.59 -2.91
CA TRP A 280 19.98 17.89 -4.12
C TRP A 280 18.52 17.35 -4.02
N LEU A 281 17.98 17.20 -2.81
CA LEU A 281 16.71 16.49 -2.58
C LEU A 281 15.50 17.24 -3.16
N ALA A 282 15.40 18.54 -2.90
CA ALA A 282 14.28 19.35 -3.40
C ALA A 282 14.21 19.39 -4.95
N PRO A 283 15.31 19.64 -5.69
CA PRO A 283 15.31 19.58 -7.14
C PRO A 283 14.94 18.21 -7.71
N LEU A 284 15.47 17.12 -7.14
CA LEU A 284 15.14 15.77 -7.60
C LEU A 284 13.68 15.38 -7.29
N ALA A 285 13.19 15.70 -6.08
CA ALA A 285 11.81 15.48 -5.70
C ALA A 285 10.85 16.25 -6.62
N SER A 286 11.20 17.50 -6.95
CA SER A 286 10.40 18.32 -7.85
C SER A 286 10.36 17.76 -9.27
N ARG A 287 11.52 17.39 -9.84
CA ARG A 287 11.61 16.78 -11.18
C ARG A 287 10.84 15.48 -11.28
N GLY A 288 10.97 14.61 -10.26
CA GLY A 288 10.29 13.32 -10.22
C GLY A 288 8.84 13.39 -9.74
N GLN A 289 8.34 14.57 -9.36
CA GLN A 289 7.04 14.75 -8.70
C GLN A 289 6.89 13.86 -7.45
N VAL A 290 7.96 13.75 -6.65
CA VAL A 290 8.03 12.89 -5.47
C VAL A 290 7.62 13.66 -4.22
N ALA A 291 6.71 13.10 -3.41
CA ALA A 291 6.45 13.48 -2.03
C ALA A 291 7.12 12.46 -1.09
N LEU A 292 7.95 12.92 -0.15
CA LEU A 292 8.68 12.06 0.79
C LEU A 292 8.00 12.11 2.16
N TYR A 293 7.27 11.08 2.51
CA TYR A 293 6.75 10.87 3.86
C TYR A 293 7.74 10.02 4.66
N VAL A 294 7.88 10.32 5.94
CA VAL A 294 8.76 9.59 6.84
C VAL A 294 7.95 8.99 7.97
N LEU A 295 8.10 7.68 8.18
CA LEU A 295 7.64 6.97 9.35
C LEU A 295 8.82 6.84 10.30
N GLN A 296 8.88 7.70 11.31
CA GLN A 296 9.90 7.61 12.35
C GLN A 296 9.48 6.58 13.39
N LEU A 297 10.27 5.53 13.53
CA LEU A 297 10.07 4.51 14.54
C LEU A 297 10.69 5.00 15.86
N GLU A 298 9.87 5.16 16.89
CA GLU A 298 10.38 5.46 18.22
C GLU A 298 10.75 4.16 18.92
N PRO A 299 12.02 3.98 19.32
CA PRO A 299 12.40 2.82 20.10
C PRO A 299 11.63 2.79 21.41
N PRO A 300 11.18 1.61 21.91
CA PRO A 300 10.41 1.50 23.14
C PRO A 300 11.19 2.12 24.31
N ALA A 301 10.46 2.80 25.21
CA ALA A 301 11.05 3.51 26.36
C ALA A 301 11.82 2.59 27.32
N PHE A 302 11.60 1.30 27.24
CA PHE A 302 12.18 0.29 28.11
C PHE A 302 12.94 -0.77 27.28
N ASN A 303 14.18 -1.00 27.63
CA ASN A 303 14.92 -2.16 27.16
C ASN A 303 15.03 -3.16 28.32
N ALA A 304 14.44 -4.37 28.16
CA ALA A 304 14.43 -5.39 29.22
C ALA A 304 15.82 -5.90 29.58
N SER A 305 16.79 -5.80 28.67
CA SER A 305 18.18 -6.17 28.87
C SER A 305 19.00 -5.09 29.60
N ASN A 306 18.63 -3.80 29.45
CA ASN A 306 19.29 -2.67 30.08
C ASN A 306 18.28 -1.92 30.97
N ALA A 307 18.38 -2.06 32.29
CA ALA A 307 17.51 -1.44 33.28
C ALA A 307 17.63 0.10 33.35
N GLN A 308 18.53 0.71 32.56
CA GLN A 308 18.80 2.14 32.58
C GLN A 308 18.73 2.69 31.15
N SER A 309 17.79 3.60 30.89
CA SER A 309 17.74 4.40 29.67
C SER A 309 18.81 5.51 29.73
N SER A 310 19.41 5.88 28.57
CA SER A 310 20.28 7.06 28.51
C SER A 310 19.56 8.28 29.10
N PRO A 311 20.21 9.07 29.95
CA PRO A 311 19.63 10.29 30.54
C PRO A 311 19.18 11.31 29.48
N THR A 312 19.78 11.27 28.31
CA THR A 312 19.48 12.19 27.19
C THR A 312 18.50 11.62 26.16
N ARG A 313 17.89 10.45 26.44
CA ARG A 313 17.01 9.75 25.49
C ARG A 313 15.95 10.66 24.82
N ALA A 314 15.27 11.51 25.58
CA ALA A 314 14.26 12.41 25.02
C ALA A 314 14.87 13.42 24.04
N ALA A 315 16.03 13.96 24.39
CA ALA A 315 16.77 14.87 23.52
C ALA A 315 17.32 14.15 22.28
N ASP A 316 17.75 12.90 22.42
CA ASP A 316 18.26 12.07 21.33
C ASP A 316 17.16 11.75 20.31
N ILE A 317 15.97 11.37 20.77
CA ILE A 317 14.78 11.16 19.92
C ILE A 317 14.39 12.45 19.21
N GLN A 318 14.37 13.58 19.92
CA GLN A 318 14.07 14.89 19.33
C GLN A 318 15.07 15.26 18.24
N PHE A 319 16.37 15.06 18.50
CA PHE A 319 17.40 15.34 17.51
C PHE A 319 17.29 14.45 16.26
N ALA A 320 17.06 13.16 16.44
CA ALA A 320 16.83 12.21 15.36
C ALA A 320 15.57 12.58 14.53
N HIS A 321 14.52 13.07 15.20
CA HIS A 321 13.31 13.58 14.56
C HIS A 321 13.57 14.82 13.70
N GLU A 322 14.36 15.78 14.20
CA GLU A 322 14.73 16.97 13.44
C GLU A 322 15.49 16.62 12.15
N GLY A 323 16.41 15.66 12.20
CA GLY A 323 17.13 15.17 11.03
C GLY A 323 16.22 14.60 9.95
N LEU A 324 15.24 13.78 10.33
CA LEU A 324 14.23 13.25 9.41
C LEU A 324 13.29 14.36 8.92
N GLY A 325 13.00 15.35 9.77
CA GLY A 325 12.20 16.52 9.43
C GLY A 325 12.81 17.34 8.30
N PHE A 326 14.13 17.51 8.25
CA PHE A 326 14.82 18.18 7.14
C PHE A 326 14.62 17.45 5.82
N LEU A 327 14.69 16.11 5.81
CA LEU A 327 14.46 15.31 4.59
C LEU A 327 13.00 15.45 4.11
N ALA A 328 12.02 15.25 5.00
CA ALA A 328 10.61 15.36 4.65
C ALA A 328 10.24 16.76 4.15
N GLY A 329 10.73 17.81 4.83
CA GLY A 329 10.47 19.20 4.48
C GLY A 329 11.01 19.58 3.10
N ALA A 330 12.18 19.08 2.73
CA ALA A 330 12.79 19.35 1.42
C ALA A 330 11.97 18.73 0.26
N ALA A 331 11.19 17.66 0.51
CA ALA A 331 10.47 16.91 -0.52
C ALA A 331 8.94 16.89 -0.30
N ARG A 332 8.35 17.96 0.21
CA ARG A 332 6.88 18.17 0.35
C ARG A 332 6.16 17.17 1.26
N GLY A 333 6.87 16.43 2.07
CA GLY A 333 6.31 15.39 2.91
C GLY A 333 6.04 15.79 4.35
N SER A 334 5.91 14.80 5.19
CA SER A 334 5.73 14.92 6.64
C SER A 334 6.42 13.78 7.36
N VAL A 335 6.75 14.01 8.61
CA VAL A 335 7.20 12.97 9.53
C VAL A 335 6.00 12.53 10.36
N PHE A 336 5.80 11.22 10.46
CA PHE A 336 4.83 10.58 11.35
C PHE A 336 5.59 9.79 12.42
N ASN A 337 5.36 10.12 13.68
CA ASN A 337 5.95 9.38 14.79
C ASN A 337 5.16 8.09 15.02
N VAL A 338 5.88 6.99 15.12
CA VAL A 338 5.33 5.66 15.32
C VAL A 338 5.88 5.12 16.64
N ILE A 339 5.02 5.10 17.67
CA ILE A 339 5.42 4.75 19.02
C ILE A 339 5.34 3.24 19.28
N SER A 340 4.31 2.58 18.76
CA SER A 340 4.06 1.16 19.06
C SER A 340 3.44 0.37 17.90
N GLY A 341 2.87 1.03 16.92
CA GLY A 341 2.30 0.44 15.71
C GLY A 341 2.23 1.46 14.61
N ALA A 342 2.45 1.06 13.38
CA ALA A 342 2.50 1.98 12.24
C ALA A 342 1.16 2.12 11.48
N ASP A 343 0.11 1.38 11.88
CA ASP A 343 -1.15 1.38 11.14
C ASP A 343 -1.84 2.75 11.13
N ALA A 344 -1.79 3.51 12.22
CA ALA A 344 -2.34 4.87 12.26
C ALA A 344 -1.61 5.80 11.28
N ALA A 345 -0.28 5.72 11.21
CA ALA A 345 0.53 6.49 10.27
C ALA A 345 0.21 6.10 8.81
N PHE A 346 0.11 4.80 8.51
CA PHE A 346 -0.31 4.34 7.19
C PHE A 346 -1.76 4.70 6.85
N ASN A 347 -2.67 4.68 7.83
CA ASN A 347 -4.06 5.14 7.63
C ASN A 347 -4.10 6.64 7.35
N ARG A 348 -3.32 7.45 8.08
CA ARG A 348 -3.16 8.86 7.82
C ARG A 348 -2.61 9.12 6.43
N LEU A 349 -1.53 8.42 6.05
CA LEU A 349 -0.95 8.47 4.72
C LEU A 349 -2.00 8.11 3.64
N THR A 350 -2.74 7.01 3.84
CA THR A 350 -3.83 6.61 2.92
C THR A 350 -4.86 7.72 2.77
N THR A 351 -5.22 8.39 3.86
CA THR A 351 -6.19 9.49 3.86
C THR A 351 -5.63 10.70 3.11
N GLU A 352 -4.38 11.10 3.37
CA GLU A 352 -3.74 12.22 2.66
C GLU A 352 -3.56 11.94 1.16
N LEU A 353 -3.33 10.68 0.79
CA LEU A 353 -3.19 10.24 -0.59
C LEU A 353 -4.53 9.89 -1.27
N SER A 354 -5.67 10.10 -0.60
CA SER A 354 -6.98 9.78 -1.18
C SER A 354 -7.48 10.81 -2.19
N GLY A 355 -6.80 11.95 -2.35
CA GLY A 355 -7.13 12.94 -3.36
C GLY A 355 -6.10 14.06 -3.45
N TYR A 356 -6.02 14.66 -4.62
CA TYR A 356 -5.17 15.81 -4.90
C TYR A 356 -5.77 16.65 -6.04
N TYR A 357 -5.31 17.87 -6.17
CA TYR A 357 -5.64 18.73 -7.32
C TYR A 357 -4.56 18.62 -8.38
N LEU A 358 -4.98 18.46 -9.63
CA LEU A 358 -4.16 18.73 -10.79
C LEU A 358 -4.47 20.15 -11.27
N LEU A 359 -3.59 21.09 -10.94
CA LEU A 359 -3.66 22.44 -11.43
C LEU A 359 -2.94 22.52 -12.77
N SER A 360 -3.46 23.31 -13.70
CA SER A 360 -2.76 23.66 -14.92
C SER A 360 -2.63 25.17 -15.01
N PHE A 361 -1.42 25.68 -15.22
CA PHE A 361 -1.20 27.12 -15.39
C PHE A 361 -0.51 27.45 -16.72
N GLU A 362 -0.68 28.69 -17.17
CA GLU A 362 -0.05 29.23 -18.38
C GLU A 362 1.32 29.79 -18.03
N PRO A 363 2.43 29.18 -18.51
CA PRO A 363 3.77 29.72 -18.31
C PRO A 363 4.01 30.92 -19.21
N GLU A 364 4.68 31.95 -18.69
CA GLU A 364 5.18 33.06 -19.49
C GLU A 364 6.43 32.69 -20.30
N ALA A 365 6.83 33.50 -21.23
CA ALA A 365 8.01 33.25 -22.06
C ALA A 365 9.31 33.06 -21.22
N GLY A 366 9.43 33.79 -20.11
CA GLY A 366 10.55 33.69 -19.21
C GLY A 366 10.60 32.41 -18.39
N ASP A 367 9.49 31.68 -18.27
CA ASP A 367 9.41 30.43 -17.53
C ASP A 367 9.80 29.20 -18.39
N ARG A 368 10.10 29.43 -19.69
CA ARG A 368 10.39 28.39 -20.70
C ARG A 368 11.87 28.30 -21.07
N ASP A 369 12.74 28.79 -20.20
CA ASP A 369 14.21 28.88 -20.47
C ASP A 369 14.98 27.61 -20.07
N THR A 370 14.28 26.49 -19.78
CA THR A 370 14.82 25.20 -19.31
C THR A 370 15.52 25.25 -17.94
N LYS A 371 15.50 26.39 -17.26
CA LYS A 371 16.00 26.50 -15.89
C LYS A 371 14.96 26.08 -14.87
N THR A 372 15.41 25.90 -13.65
CA THR A 372 14.53 25.63 -12.52
C THR A 372 13.98 26.95 -11.98
N HIS A 373 12.65 27.07 -11.92
CA HIS A 373 11.91 28.21 -11.38
C HIS A 373 11.29 27.84 -10.04
N LYS A 374 11.23 28.81 -9.13
CA LYS A 374 10.52 28.64 -7.84
C LYS A 374 9.03 28.84 -8.04
N ILE A 375 8.23 27.88 -7.55
CA ILE A 375 6.77 27.95 -7.58
C ILE A 375 6.21 28.00 -6.16
N LYS A 376 5.24 28.88 -5.94
CA LYS A 376 4.51 28.97 -4.66
C LYS A 376 3.02 28.89 -4.94
N ILE A 377 2.35 27.96 -4.27
CA ILE A 377 0.88 27.74 -4.37
C ILE A 377 0.26 27.91 -2.99
N GLU A 378 -0.79 28.70 -2.92
CA GLU A 378 -1.53 29.03 -1.70
C GLU A 378 -3.04 28.96 -1.96
N VAL A 379 -3.83 28.76 -0.91
CA VAL A 379 -5.29 28.90 -0.88
C VAL A 379 -5.64 30.07 0.05
N PRO A 380 -5.65 31.32 -0.44
CA PRO A 380 -5.72 32.50 0.44
C PRO A 380 -6.98 32.58 1.31
N GLY A 381 -8.09 32.02 0.84
CA GLY A 381 -9.38 32.00 1.54
C GLY A 381 -9.48 31.02 2.71
N ARG A 382 -8.51 30.12 2.87
CA ARG A 382 -8.57 29.02 3.86
C ARG A 382 -7.30 29.00 4.72
N LYS A 383 -7.44 29.34 6.01
CA LYS A 383 -6.35 29.30 7.00
C LYS A 383 -6.25 27.97 7.75
N ASP A 384 -7.24 27.12 7.60
CA ASP A 384 -7.42 25.83 8.28
C ASP A 384 -6.86 24.67 7.48
N VAL A 385 -6.27 24.92 6.30
CA VAL A 385 -5.76 23.88 5.40
C VAL A 385 -4.23 23.91 5.30
N THR A 386 -3.66 22.76 5.00
CA THR A 386 -2.26 22.62 4.63
C THR A 386 -2.16 22.38 3.13
N VAL A 387 -1.40 23.22 2.43
CA VAL A 387 -1.13 23.08 1.00
C VAL A 387 0.25 22.46 0.80
N ARG A 388 0.31 21.35 0.09
CA ARG A 388 1.55 20.67 -0.28
C ARG A 388 1.66 20.60 -1.80
N ALA A 389 2.61 21.35 -2.35
CA ALA A 389 2.88 21.41 -3.77
C ALA A 389 4.40 21.43 -4.01
N ARG A 390 4.84 21.12 -5.22
CA ARG A 390 6.25 21.27 -5.58
C ARG A 390 6.67 22.75 -5.47
N ASN A 391 7.88 22.99 -4.99
CA ASN A 391 8.43 24.33 -4.80
C ASN A 391 9.20 24.82 -6.04
N GLU A 392 9.45 23.93 -6.99
CA GLU A 392 10.25 24.19 -8.18
C GLU A 392 9.63 23.47 -9.38
N PHE A 393 9.85 24.02 -10.56
CA PHE A 393 9.55 23.35 -11.83
C PHE A 393 10.52 23.80 -12.90
N SER A 394 10.66 23.00 -13.95
CA SER A 394 11.34 23.36 -15.20
C SER A 394 10.46 22.95 -16.37
N VAL A 395 10.50 23.70 -17.44
CA VAL A 395 9.85 23.34 -18.70
C VAL A 395 10.91 22.73 -19.60
N ASP A 396 10.90 21.40 -19.74
CA ASP A 396 11.78 20.73 -20.69
C ASP A 396 11.38 21.04 -22.14
N ALA A 397 12.34 21.16 -23.03
CA ALA A 397 12.06 21.31 -24.46
C ALA A 397 11.28 20.07 -24.94
N PRO A 398 10.20 20.24 -25.76
CA PRO A 398 9.42 19.13 -26.25
C PRO A 398 10.30 18.16 -27.04
N ARG A 399 10.43 16.94 -26.53
CA ARG A 399 11.10 15.84 -27.24
C ARG A 399 10.15 15.26 -28.27
N VAL A 400 10.50 15.36 -29.53
CA VAL A 400 9.83 14.61 -30.58
C VAL A 400 10.35 13.17 -30.51
N LEU A 401 9.55 12.29 -29.93
CA LEU A 401 9.87 10.87 -29.82
C LEU A 401 9.39 10.12 -31.06
N THR A 402 10.17 9.16 -31.54
CA THR A 402 9.71 8.21 -32.57
C THR A 402 8.64 7.29 -31.98
N THR A 403 7.82 6.67 -32.83
CA THR A 403 6.79 5.72 -32.38
C THR A 403 7.38 4.57 -31.55
N GLU A 404 8.56 4.06 -31.92
CA GLU A 404 9.27 3.03 -31.16
C GLU A 404 9.72 3.50 -29.77
N GLN A 405 10.23 4.75 -29.67
CA GLN A 405 10.57 5.34 -28.39
C GLN A 405 9.34 5.54 -27.51
N GLN A 406 8.24 6.03 -28.09
CA GLN A 406 6.97 6.16 -27.37
C GLN A 406 6.43 4.82 -26.88
N LEU A 407 6.57 3.76 -27.69
CA LEU A 407 6.18 2.40 -27.34
C LEU A 407 7.05 1.86 -26.19
N GLY A 408 8.38 2.03 -26.29
CA GLY A 408 9.32 1.67 -25.23
C GLY A 408 9.03 2.39 -23.92
N ASP A 409 8.80 3.71 -23.97
CA ASP A 409 8.42 4.51 -22.80
C ASP A 409 7.09 4.05 -22.20
N THR A 410 6.11 3.66 -23.03
CA THR A 410 4.79 3.18 -22.58
C THR A 410 4.91 1.80 -21.90
N ILE A 411 5.76 0.91 -22.43
CA ILE A 411 6.05 -0.39 -21.80
C ILE A 411 6.79 -0.19 -20.48
N ALA A 412 7.76 0.71 -20.44
CA ALA A 412 8.56 0.97 -19.23
C ALA A 412 7.79 1.80 -18.19
N ALA A 413 6.72 2.50 -18.56
CA ALA A 413 5.96 3.34 -17.63
C ALA A 413 5.36 2.49 -16.50
N PRO A 414 5.45 2.92 -15.23
CA PRO A 414 4.91 2.16 -14.11
C PRO A 414 3.37 2.13 -14.05
N LEU A 415 2.71 3.13 -14.64
CA LEU A 415 1.24 3.18 -14.78
C LEU A 415 0.83 2.70 -16.17
N LEU A 416 -0.39 2.17 -16.26
CA LEU A 416 -0.98 1.79 -17.54
C LEU A 416 -1.44 3.05 -18.29
N ALA A 417 -1.15 3.11 -19.57
CA ALA A 417 -1.70 4.11 -20.47
C ALA A 417 -3.13 3.72 -20.85
N THR A 418 -4.05 4.68 -20.84
CA THR A 418 -5.50 4.43 -20.99
C THR A 418 -6.17 5.23 -22.09
N ASP A 419 -5.42 5.98 -22.92
CA ASP A 419 -5.99 6.72 -24.05
C ASP A 419 -6.59 5.79 -25.10
N ILE A 420 -6.06 4.56 -25.21
CA ILE A 420 -6.56 3.49 -26.06
C ILE A 420 -6.95 2.32 -25.15
N GLY A 421 -8.22 1.94 -25.18
CA GLY A 421 -8.74 0.81 -24.42
C GLY A 421 -8.16 -0.53 -24.92
N LEU A 422 -7.62 -1.34 -24.01
CA LEU A 422 -7.03 -2.65 -24.28
C LEU A 422 -7.60 -3.71 -23.38
N LYS A 423 -7.78 -4.92 -23.94
CA LYS A 423 -8.04 -6.14 -23.19
C LYS A 423 -7.13 -7.23 -23.71
N LEU A 424 -6.58 -8.05 -22.83
CA LEU A 424 -5.60 -9.08 -23.19
C LEU A 424 -5.91 -10.37 -22.43
N THR A 425 -5.90 -11.48 -23.14
CA THR A 425 -5.96 -12.85 -22.59
C THR A 425 -4.90 -13.75 -23.20
N SER A 426 -4.64 -14.88 -22.56
CA SER A 426 -3.68 -15.87 -23.04
C SER A 426 -4.24 -17.28 -22.97
N TYR A 427 -3.70 -18.16 -23.85
CA TYR A 427 -4.05 -19.58 -23.93
C TYR A 427 -2.78 -20.40 -24.13
N SER A 428 -2.61 -21.47 -23.34
CA SER A 428 -1.47 -22.37 -23.41
C SER A 428 -1.75 -23.54 -24.33
N PHE A 429 -0.91 -23.74 -25.36
CA PHE A 429 -0.96 -24.83 -26.30
C PHE A 429 0.39 -25.61 -26.31
N THR A 430 0.38 -26.80 -26.83
CA THR A 430 1.60 -27.59 -27.03
C THR A 430 2.46 -26.99 -28.15
N GLU A 431 3.75 -26.78 -27.92
CA GLU A 431 4.71 -26.47 -28.98
C GLU A 431 5.18 -27.80 -29.64
N ASN A 432 5.36 -27.76 -30.96
CA ASN A 432 5.79 -28.94 -31.69
C ASN A 432 7.18 -29.39 -31.22
N ASP A 433 7.31 -30.70 -30.92
CA ASP A 433 8.55 -31.41 -30.62
C ASP A 433 9.44 -30.87 -29.52
N SER A 434 8.87 -30.16 -28.56
CA SER A 434 9.61 -29.60 -27.43
C SER A 434 8.81 -29.64 -26.12
N ASN A 435 9.50 -29.68 -24.98
CA ASN A 435 8.90 -29.53 -23.67
C ASN A 435 8.55 -28.03 -23.35
N ARG A 436 8.24 -27.27 -24.42
CA ARG A 436 7.89 -25.86 -24.36
C ARG A 436 6.40 -25.66 -24.62
N ILE A 437 5.88 -24.59 -24.08
CA ILE A 437 4.49 -24.22 -24.22
C ILE A 437 4.39 -23.04 -25.19
N ARG A 438 3.56 -23.19 -26.21
CA ARG A 438 3.15 -22.09 -27.07
C ARG A 438 2.00 -21.34 -26.40
N VAL A 439 2.22 -20.10 -26.05
CA VAL A 439 1.19 -19.24 -25.45
C VAL A 439 0.66 -18.32 -26.55
N VAL A 440 -0.60 -18.48 -26.88
CA VAL A 440 -1.33 -17.58 -27.78
C VAL A 440 -1.84 -16.40 -26.99
N LEU A 441 -1.54 -15.20 -27.46
CA LEU A 441 -1.98 -13.92 -26.93
C LEU A 441 -3.12 -13.40 -27.80
N ALA A 442 -4.25 -13.07 -27.20
CA ALA A 442 -5.36 -12.44 -27.90
C ALA A 442 -5.66 -11.10 -27.24
N ALA A 443 -5.60 -10.01 -27.99
CA ALA A 443 -5.91 -8.68 -27.51
C ALA A 443 -7.04 -8.03 -28.31
N GLU A 444 -7.94 -7.34 -27.59
CA GLU A 444 -8.93 -6.41 -28.16
C GLU A 444 -8.41 -4.99 -27.98
N ILE A 445 -8.36 -4.23 -29.06
CA ILE A 445 -7.90 -2.84 -29.12
C ILE A 445 -9.10 -1.96 -29.52
N ASP A 446 -9.49 -1.04 -28.63
CA ASP A 446 -10.56 -0.07 -28.89
C ASP A 446 -10.12 0.95 -29.94
N ARG A 447 -10.85 1.01 -31.05
CA ARG A 447 -10.63 1.91 -32.18
C ARG A 447 -11.62 3.08 -32.24
N SER A 448 -12.54 3.17 -31.27
CA SER A 448 -13.63 4.17 -31.28
C SER A 448 -13.13 5.61 -31.37
N GLN A 449 -11.97 5.90 -30.76
CA GLN A 449 -11.37 7.22 -30.69
C GLN A 449 -10.26 7.48 -31.71
N ASN A 450 -9.86 6.45 -32.50
CA ASN A 450 -8.72 6.51 -33.41
C ASN A 450 -8.94 5.72 -34.70
N ALA A 451 -10.19 5.59 -35.15
CA ALA A 451 -10.52 4.93 -36.39
C ALA A 451 -9.75 5.57 -37.57
N GLY A 452 -9.09 4.74 -38.38
CA GLY A 452 -8.29 5.19 -39.53
C GLY A 452 -6.85 5.60 -39.23
N ARG A 453 -6.38 5.66 -37.94
CA ARG A 453 -4.98 5.89 -37.61
C ARG A 453 -4.19 4.59 -37.65
N LYS A 454 -2.88 4.68 -37.95
CA LYS A 454 -1.97 3.56 -37.82
C LYS A 454 -1.67 3.31 -36.36
N LEU A 455 -1.59 2.02 -35.99
CA LEU A 455 -1.21 1.59 -34.64
C LEU A 455 0.09 0.77 -34.72
N ALA A 456 1.03 1.10 -33.87
CA ALA A 456 2.14 0.23 -33.52
C ALA A 456 1.84 -0.50 -32.22
N LEU A 457 2.31 -1.74 -32.09
CA LEU A 457 2.16 -2.58 -30.91
C LEU A 457 3.52 -3.09 -30.47
N GLY A 458 3.72 -3.23 -29.18
CA GLY A 458 4.87 -3.92 -28.63
C GLY A 458 4.54 -4.57 -27.31
N TYR A 459 5.31 -5.59 -26.93
CA TYR A 459 5.19 -6.22 -25.64
C TYR A 459 6.54 -6.69 -25.10
N THR A 460 6.59 -6.82 -23.78
CA THR A 460 7.69 -7.47 -23.06
C THR A 460 7.12 -8.51 -22.12
N VAL A 461 7.70 -9.69 -22.13
CA VAL A 461 7.37 -10.81 -21.24
C VAL A 461 8.51 -11.04 -20.27
N VAL A 462 8.21 -11.08 -18.99
CA VAL A 462 9.20 -11.33 -17.94
C VAL A 462 8.82 -12.59 -17.14
N ASP A 463 9.83 -13.26 -16.59
CA ASP A 463 9.65 -14.39 -15.69
C ASP A 463 9.36 -13.93 -14.24
N SER A 464 9.28 -14.87 -13.31
CA SER A 464 9.06 -14.61 -11.88
C SER A 464 10.20 -13.82 -11.19
N ARG A 465 11.35 -13.68 -11.86
CA ARG A 465 12.54 -12.94 -11.40
C ARG A 465 12.69 -11.58 -12.11
N ASP A 466 11.66 -11.15 -12.85
CA ASP A 466 11.66 -9.94 -13.70
C ASP A 466 12.72 -9.98 -14.84
N GLN A 467 13.21 -11.17 -15.23
CA GLN A 467 14.09 -11.32 -16.39
C GLN A 467 13.26 -11.35 -17.67
N VAL A 468 13.67 -10.55 -18.66
CA VAL A 468 13.01 -10.52 -19.97
C VAL A 468 13.24 -11.83 -20.69
N VAL A 469 12.17 -12.56 -21.00
CA VAL A 469 12.20 -13.82 -21.74
C VAL A 469 11.76 -13.66 -23.18
N SER A 470 10.98 -12.63 -23.50
CA SER A 470 10.54 -12.29 -24.85
C SER A 470 10.20 -10.80 -24.95
N ALA A 471 10.52 -10.19 -26.08
CA ALA A 471 10.08 -8.85 -26.42
C ALA A 471 9.85 -8.77 -27.95
N GLN A 472 8.80 -8.05 -28.35
CA GLN A 472 8.45 -7.88 -29.76
C GLN A 472 7.89 -6.50 -29.99
N VAL A 473 8.14 -5.96 -31.19
CA VAL A 473 7.58 -4.70 -31.69
C VAL A 473 7.02 -4.96 -33.08
N GLU A 474 5.77 -4.56 -33.29
CA GLU A 474 5.09 -4.53 -34.58
C GLU A 474 4.80 -3.09 -34.95
N PRO A 475 5.46 -2.57 -35.99
CA PRO A 475 5.32 -1.16 -36.40
C PRO A 475 3.92 -0.82 -36.88
N GLU A 476 3.16 -1.79 -37.35
CA GLU A 476 1.77 -1.64 -37.79
C GLU A 476 0.97 -2.89 -37.42
N VAL A 477 -0.06 -2.72 -36.62
CA VAL A 477 -0.94 -3.81 -36.21
C VAL A 477 -1.83 -4.20 -37.37
N THR A 478 -1.64 -5.45 -37.86
CA THR A 478 -2.49 -6.08 -38.86
C THR A 478 -3.46 -7.03 -38.16
N GLY A 479 -4.77 -6.89 -38.36
CA GLY A 479 -5.77 -7.76 -37.72
C GLY A 479 -7.19 -7.43 -38.13
N GLY A 480 -8.11 -8.35 -37.86
CA GLY A 480 -9.53 -8.20 -38.19
C GLY A 480 -10.20 -7.09 -37.39
N MET A 481 -10.93 -6.20 -38.07
CA MET A 481 -11.79 -5.19 -37.43
C MET A 481 -13.18 -5.76 -37.19
N ARG A 482 -13.67 -5.73 -35.96
CA ARG A 482 -15.08 -5.94 -35.65
C ARG A 482 -15.79 -4.59 -35.83
N GLN A 483 -16.52 -4.44 -36.90
CA GLN A 483 -17.19 -3.19 -37.28
C GLN A 483 -18.26 -2.77 -36.26
N GLU A 484 -18.98 -3.74 -35.68
CA GLU A 484 -20.05 -3.50 -34.72
C GLU A 484 -19.58 -2.87 -33.39
N THR A 485 -18.36 -3.14 -32.99
CA THR A 485 -17.76 -2.69 -31.73
C THR A 485 -16.61 -1.71 -31.94
N LEU A 486 -16.24 -1.41 -33.20
CA LEU A 486 -15.02 -0.65 -33.54
C LEU A 486 -13.79 -1.17 -32.81
N THR A 487 -13.63 -2.51 -32.76
CA THR A 487 -12.55 -3.19 -32.04
C THR A 487 -11.66 -3.91 -33.03
N GLN A 488 -10.35 -3.73 -32.90
CA GLN A 488 -9.36 -4.51 -33.68
C GLN A 488 -8.86 -5.67 -32.81
N ILE A 489 -8.84 -6.88 -33.40
CA ILE A 489 -8.34 -8.09 -32.74
C ILE A 489 -6.88 -8.30 -33.16
N TYR A 490 -6.00 -8.40 -32.19
CA TYR A 490 -4.60 -8.81 -32.36
C TYR A 490 -4.41 -10.23 -31.85
N LEU A 491 -3.73 -11.05 -32.63
CA LEU A 491 -3.32 -12.40 -32.24
C LEU A 491 -1.81 -12.51 -32.38
N GLY A 492 -1.14 -12.84 -31.29
CA GLY A 492 0.30 -13.11 -31.23
C GLY A 492 0.57 -14.44 -30.57
N ALA A 493 1.79 -14.91 -30.62
CA ALA A 493 2.21 -16.10 -29.89
C ALA A 493 3.65 -15.96 -29.38
N ILE A 494 3.90 -16.52 -28.20
CA ILE A 494 5.24 -16.69 -27.64
C ILE A 494 5.47 -18.16 -27.28
N THR A 495 6.73 -18.57 -27.24
CA THR A 495 7.12 -19.91 -26.80
C THR A 495 7.93 -19.81 -25.53
N ALA A 496 7.48 -20.43 -24.44
CA ALA A 496 8.08 -20.34 -23.11
C ALA A 496 8.23 -21.73 -22.47
N SER A 497 9.11 -21.88 -21.51
CA SER A 497 9.14 -23.05 -20.63
C SER A 497 7.90 -23.07 -19.73
N PRO A 498 7.48 -24.23 -19.19
CA PRO A 498 6.41 -24.27 -18.20
C PRO A 498 6.70 -23.31 -17.02
N GLY A 499 5.75 -22.42 -16.67
CA GLY A 499 5.97 -21.44 -15.63
C GLY A 499 4.93 -20.31 -15.62
N THR A 500 5.12 -19.35 -14.73
CA THR A 500 4.30 -18.14 -14.66
C THR A 500 5.12 -16.94 -15.14
N TYR A 501 4.52 -16.16 -16.03
CA TYR A 501 5.14 -15.01 -16.67
C TYR A 501 4.20 -13.80 -16.55
N ARG A 502 4.78 -12.62 -16.65
CA ARG A 502 4.04 -11.37 -16.72
C ARG A 502 4.33 -10.70 -18.06
N ILE A 503 3.29 -10.39 -18.81
CA ILE A 503 3.39 -9.63 -20.06
C ILE A 503 2.88 -8.21 -19.84
N LYS A 504 3.59 -7.23 -20.38
CA LYS A 504 3.09 -5.87 -20.58
C LYS A 504 3.04 -5.60 -22.08
N LEU A 505 1.83 -5.41 -22.58
CA LEU A 505 1.53 -5.08 -23.95
C LEU A 505 1.15 -3.60 -24.06
N ALA A 506 1.69 -2.90 -25.03
CA ALA A 506 1.39 -1.49 -25.30
C ALA A 506 1.07 -1.26 -26.78
N VAL A 507 0.25 -0.25 -27.03
CA VAL A 507 -0.05 0.26 -28.36
C VAL A 507 0.13 1.78 -28.39
N VAL A 508 0.55 2.31 -29.53
CA VAL A 508 0.71 3.74 -29.78
C VAL A 508 0.16 4.06 -31.15
N ASP A 509 -0.69 5.07 -31.28
CA ASP A 509 -1.14 5.54 -32.60
C ASP A 509 -0.21 6.62 -33.18
N ASP A 510 -0.31 6.90 -34.47
CA ASP A 510 0.47 7.95 -35.17
C ASP A 510 0.12 9.39 -34.71
N GLY A 511 -0.86 9.55 -33.83
CA GLY A 511 -1.20 10.80 -33.16
C GLY A 511 -0.64 10.91 -31.74
N GLY A 512 0.08 9.87 -31.25
CA GLY A 512 0.69 9.82 -29.92
C GLY A 512 -0.23 9.38 -28.79
N LYS A 513 -1.48 8.94 -29.07
CA LYS A 513 -2.33 8.28 -28.06
C LYS A 513 -1.76 6.90 -27.73
N ARG A 514 -1.86 6.52 -26.46
CA ARG A 514 -1.22 5.33 -25.91
C ARG A 514 -2.21 4.46 -25.16
N GLY A 515 -2.02 3.15 -25.25
CA GLY A 515 -2.68 2.19 -24.40
C GLY A 515 -1.68 1.15 -23.91
N SER A 516 -1.82 0.65 -22.68
CA SER A 516 -1.03 -0.49 -22.21
C SER A 516 -1.82 -1.35 -21.24
N VAL A 517 -1.55 -2.64 -21.23
CA VAL A 517 -2.18 -3.62 -20.33
C VAL A 517 -1.15 -4.60 -19.80
N GLU A 518 -1.29 -5.00 -18.55
CA GLU A 518 -0.49 -6.07 -17.95
C GLU A 518 -1.36 -7.31 -17.75
N HIS A 519 -0.79 -8.50 -18.08
CA HIS A 519 -1.47 -9.77 -17.92
C HIS A 519 -0.52 -10.84 -17.37
N THR A 520 -1.06 -11.75 -16.54
CA THR A 520 -0.30 -12.89 -16.01
C THR A 520 -0.55 -14.11 -16.86
N ILE A 521 0.52 -14.63 -17.47
CA ILE A 521 0.51 -15.84 -18.28
C ILE A 521 0.86 -17.04 -17.40
N ARG A 522 0.05 -18.08 -17.45
CA ARG A 522 0.34 -19.38 -16.81
C ARG A 522 0.62 -20.41 -17.91
N ALA A 523 1.88 -20.47 -18.34
CA ALA A 523 2.31 -21.40 -19.38
C ALA A 523 2.38 -22.83 -18.82
N ARG A 524 1.29 -23.60 -18.95
CA ARG A 524 1.20 -24.98 -18.50
C ARG A 524 0.12 -25.74 -19.24
N LEU A 525 0.27 -27.05 -19.33
CA LEU A 525 -0.78 -27.96 -19.75
C LEU A 525 -1.45 -28.59 -18.51
N THR A 526 -2.68 -29.03 -18.67
CA THR A 526 -3.40 -29.77 -17.63
C THR A 526 -3.17 -31.26 -17.80
N ASN A 527 -2.74 -31.95 -16.76
CA ASN A 527 -2.57 -33.39 -16.76
C ASN A 527 -3.94 -34.07 -16.60
N ALA A 528 -4.27 -35.02 -17.51
CA ALA A 528 -5.48 -35.81 -17.50
C ALA A 528 -5.11 -37.30 -17.72
N GLY A 529 -4.67 -37.97 -16.66
CA GLY A 529 -4.14 -39.34 -16.74
C GLY A 529 -2.86 -39.39 -17.58
N GLN A 530 -2.89 -40.15 -18.70
CA GLN A 530 -1.79 -40.26 -19.68
C GLN A 530 -1.85 -39.14 -20.73
N LEU A 531 -2.81 -38.24 -20.65
CA LEU A 531 -3.01 -37.14 -21.57
C LEU A 531 -2.56 -35.81 -20.97
N HIS A 532 -2.06 -34.92 -21.83
CA HIS A 532 -1.86 -33.51 -21.56
C HIS A 532 -2.87 -32.71 -22.37
N VAL A 533 -3.58 -31.81 -21.72
CA VAL A 533 -4.68 -31.04 -22.31
C VAL A 533 -4.31 -29.54 -22.26
N THR A 534 -4.52 -28.83 -23.36
CA THR A 534 -4.32 -27.39 -23.47
C THR A 534 -5.41 -26.62 -22.80
N ASP A 535 -5.27 -25.28 -22.74
CA ASP A 535 -6.37 -24.42 -22.30
C ASP A 535 -7.57 -24.54 -23.25
N LEU A 536 -8.77 -24.40 -22.68
CA LEU A 536 -10.02 -24.33 -23.44
C LEU A 536 -10.16 -22.93 -24.04
N LEU A 537 -9.99 -22.82 -25.37
CA LEU A 537 -10.23 -21.59 -26.11
C LEU A 537 -11.72 -21.48 -26.39
N LEU A 538 -12.34 -20.37 -25.96
CA LEU A 538 -13.72 -20.06 -26.30
C LEU A 538 -13.75 -18.98 -27.38
N GLY A 539 -14.65 -19.11 -28.34
CA GLY A 539 -14.72 -18.20 -29.46
C GLY A 539 -16.08 -18.13 -30.14
N GLU A 540 -16.17 -17.27 -31.10
CA GLU A 540 -17.30 -17.11 -32.01
C GLU A 540 -16.88 -17.48 -33.44
N GLU A 541 -17.82 -17.93 -34.24
CA GLU A 541 -17.53 -18.23 -35.65
C GLU A 541 -17.18 -16.94 -36.41
N GLY A 542 -15.99 -16.86 -36.99
CA GLY A 542 -15.57 -15.76 -37.86
C GLY A 542 -16.26 -15.86 -39.22
N GLY A 543 -16.77 -14.69 -39.72
CA GLY A 543 -17.48 -14.65 -41.01
C GLY A 543 -16.74 -15.34 -42.16
N SER A 544 -17.33 -15.53 -43.30
CA SER A 544 -16.91 -16.08 -44.61
C SER A 544 -15.73 -17.06 -44.73
N GLY A 545 -15.26 -17.71 -43.68
CA GLY A 545 -14.10 -18.62 -43.70
C GLY A 545 -14.07 -19.73 -42.64
N GLY A 546 -15.03 -19.74 -41.70
CA GLY A 546 -15.14 -20.81 -40.69
C GLY A 546 -14.03 -20.88 -39.64
N SER A 547 -13.14 -19.86 -39.56
CA SER A 547 -12.09 -19.82 -38.56
C SER A 547 -12.66 -19.28 -37.21
N LEU A 548 -12.34 -19.96 -36.13
CA LEU A 548 -12.70 -19.57 -34.78
C LEU A 548 -11.95 -18.29 -34.38
N ILE A 549 -12.69 -17.24 -34.04
CA ILE A 549 -12.13 -16.00 -33.47
C ILE A 549 -12.24 -16.08 -31.96
N PRO A 550 -11.11 -16.08 -31.23
CA PRO A 550 -11.12 -16.08 -29.77
C PRO A 550 -11.86 -14.88 -29.21
N THR A 551 -12.67 -15.10 -28.18
CA THR A 551 -13.24 -14.02 -27.40
C THR A 551 -12.26 -13.65 -26.28
N VAL A 552 -11.81 -12.42 -26.21
CA VAL A 552 -10.88 -11.97 -25.16
C VAL A 552 -11.61 -11.86 -23.82
N THR A 553 -12.79 -11.28 -23.81
CA THR A 553 -13.57 -11.02 -22.59
C THR A 553 -14.39 -12.21 -22.11
N ALA A 554 -14.49 -13.28 -22.93
CA ALA A 554 -15.41 -14.40 -22.68
C ALA A 554 -16.86 -13.96 -22.42
N ASN A 555 -17.30 -12.85 -23.01
CA ASN A 555 -18.68 -12.38 -23.00
C ASN A 555 -19.35 -12.75 -24.31
N PHE A 556 -20.40 -13.57 -24.24
CA PHE A 556 -21.12 -14.10 -25.39
C PHE A 556 -22.48 -13.42 -25.52
N LYS A 557 -22.77 -12.92 -26.74
CA LYS A 557 -24.08 -12.38 -27.12
C LYS A 557 -24.82 -13.34 -28.06
N GLY A 558 -24.09 -14.23 -28.70
CA GLY A 558 -24.56 -15.20 -29.66
C GLY A 558 -25.36 -16.36 -29.06
N GLU A 559 -25.84 -17.22 -29.92
CA GLU A 559 -26.63 -18.41 -29.57
C GLU A 559 -25.78 -19.67 -29.43
N LEU A 560 -24.52 -19.63 -29.92
CA LEU A 560 -23.61 -20.76 -29.94
C LEU A 560 -22.29 -20.40 -29.23
N LEU A 561 -21.82 -21.31 -28.40
CA LEU A 561 -20.49 -21.26 -27.77
C LEU A 561 -19.58 -22.24 -28.48
N HIS A 562 -18.54 -21.73 -29.14
CA HIS A 562 -17.52 -22.56 -29.75
C HIS A 562 -16.35 -22.77 -28.80
N GLY A 563 -15.97 -24.00 -28.58
CA GLY A 563 -14.84 -24.40 -27.76
C GLY A 563 -13.81 -25.19 -28.56
N TYR A 564 -12.54 -24.86 -28.34
CA TYR A 564 -11.41 -25.53 -28.98
C TYR A 564 -10.32 -25.83 -27.95
N LEU A 565 -9.75 -27.02 -28.02
CA LEU A 565 -8.57 -27.42 -27.26
C LEU A 565 -7.78 -28.50 -28.00
N GLU A 566 -6.54 -28.74 -27.56
CA GLU A 566 -5.71 -29.85 -28.08
C GLU A 566 -5.44 -30.87 -26.96
N VAL A 567 -5.42 -32.12 -27.32
CA VAL A 567 -5.05 -33.25 -26.44
C VAL A 567 -3.79 -33.87 -26.98
N HIS A 568 -2.79 -34.05 -26.13
CA HIS A 568 -1.50 -34.61 -26.45
C HIS A 568 -1.19 -35.83 -25.59
N SER A 569 -0.52 -36.86 -26.18
CA SER A 569 -0.02 -38.01 -25.41
C SER A 569 1.13 -38.68 -26.15
N GLU A 570 2.08 -39.19 -25.39
CA GLU A 570 3.11 -40.11 -25.89
C GLU A 570 2.58 -41.55 -26.05
N ALA A 571 1.39 -41.86 -25.50
CA ALA A 571 0.72 -43.14 -25.61
C ALA A 571 -0.35 -43.10 -26.72
N PRO A 572 -0.09 -43.68 -27.94
CA PRO A 572 -1.00 -43.56 -29.08
C PRO A 572 -2.39 -44.15 -28.84
N GLU A 573 -2.49 -45.23 -28.08
CA GLU A 573 -3.78 -45.87 -27.78
C GLU A 573 -4.65 -45.02 -26.83
N ALA A 574 -4.03 -44.35 -25.86
CA ALA A 574 -4.75 -43.43 -25.00
C ALA A 574 -5.33 -42.26 -25.81
N LEU A 575 -4.53 -41.70 -26.73
CA LEU A 575 -4.93 -40.61 -27.59
C LEU A 575 -6.03 -40.99 -28.57
N LYS A 576 -5.94 -42.21 -29.17
CA LYS A 576 -6.94 -42.73 -30.10
C LYS A 576 -8.31 -42.93 -29.43
N ASN A 577 -8.30 -43.41 -28.19
CA ASN A 577 -9.52 -43.70 -27.40
C ASN A 577 -9.98 -42.46 -26.57
N ALA A 578 -9.34 -41.32 -26.76
CA ALA A 578 -9.73 -40.08 -26.10
C ALA A 578 -10.94 -39.47 -26.81
N THR A 579 -11.92 -39.07 -26.01
CA THR A 579 -13.06 -38.24 -26.42
C THR A 579 -13.17 -37.03 -25.53
N VAL A 580 -13.72 -35.97 -26.09
CA VAL A 580 -13.94 -34.68 -25.35
C VAL A 580 -15.40 -34.30 -25.48
N GLU A 581 -15.99 -33.89 -24.35
CA GLU A 581 -17.31 -33.30 -24.30
C GLU A 581 -17.17 -31.88 -23.75
N ILE A 582 -17.77 -30.89 -24.44
CA ILE A 582 -17.81 -29.50 -23.97
C ILE A 582 -19.13 -29.29 -23.27
N GLU A 583 -19.07 -28.96 -21.97
CA GLU A 583 -20.21 -28.74 -21.09
C GLU A 583 -20.29 -27.28 -20.67
N VAL A 584 -21.50 -26.78 -20.45
CA VAL A 584 -21.80 -25.51 -19.79
C VAL A 584 -22.46 -25.80 -18.45
N ALA A 585 -21.94 -25.21 -17.39
CA ALA A 585 -22.45 -25.36 -16.03
C ALA A 585 -22.43 -24.00 -15.29
N SER A 586 -23.16 -23.90 -14.16
CA SER A 586 -23.15 -22.70 -13.30
C SER A 586 -21.85 -22.51 -12.52
N THR A 587 -21.15 -23.60 -12.20
CA THR A 587 -19.81 -23.60 -11.55
C THR A 587 -18.96 -24.74 -12.09
N ALA A 588 -17.67 -24.73 -11.75
CA ALA A 588 -16.73 -25.77 -12.21
C ALA A 588 -17.13 -27.20 -11.79
N ASP A 589 -17.86 -27.34 -10.68
CA ASP A 589 -18.25 -28.64 -10.11
C ASP A 589 -19.76 -28.94 -10.21
N ALA A 590 -20.56 -28.00 -10.71
CA ALA A 590 -22.01 -28.19 -10.85
C ALA A 590 -22.33 -29.17 -11.99
N ARG A 591 -23.55 -29.73 -11.98
CA ARG A 591 -24.05 -30.55 -13.09
C ARG A 591 -24.09 -29.72 -14.38
N ALA A 592 -23.73 -30.33 -15.51
CA ALA A 592 -23.86 -29.73 -16.83
C ALA A 592 -25.34 -29.31 -17.08
N ILE A 593 -25.53 -28.10 -17.59
CA ILE A 593 -26.82 -27.57 -18.03
C ILE A 593 -27.04 -27.90 -19.49
N GLU A 594 -25.96 -27.67 -20.28
CA GLU A 594 -25.92 -28.00 -21.70
C GLU A 594 -24.60 -28.69 -21.99
N SER A 595 -24.54 -29.58 -22.98
CA SER A 595 -23.31 -30.25 -23.44
C SER A 595 -23.35 -30.62 -24.90
N ALA A 596 -22.15 -30.75 -25.48
CA ALA A 596 -21.96 -31.24 -26.85
C ALA A 596 -20.66 -32.03 -26.96
N ALA A 597 -20.74 -33.17 -27.65
CA ALA A 597 -19.56 -33.96 -27.98
C ALA A 597 -18.67 -33.18 -28.95
N ALA A 598 -17.37 -33.07 -28.63
CA ALA A 598 -16.39 -32.43 -29.52
C ALA A 598 -15.97 -33.34 -30.65
N ARG A 599 -15.84 -32.78 -31.84
CA ARG A 599 -15.23 -33.45 -33.01
C ARG A 599 -13.74 -33.53 -32.78
N MET A 600 -13.18 -34.74 -32.78
CA MET A 600 -11.76 -34.97 -32.66
C MET A 600 -11.11 -34.97 -34.05
N VAL A 601 -10.10 -34.12 -34.28
CA VAL A 601 -9.40 -33.94 -35.55
C VAL A 601 -7.91 -34.18 -35.34
N ASP A 602 -7.33 -35.08 -36.15
CA ASP A 602 -5.89 -35.35 -36.08
C ASP A 602 -5.12 -34.14 -36.63
N GLN A 603 -4.11 -33.69 -35.93
CA GLN A 603 -3.27 -32.57 -36.34
C GLN A 603 -2.00 -33.07 -37.02
N PRO A 604 -1.67 -32.59 -38.24
CA PRO A 604 -0.39 -32.91 -38.89
C PRO A 604 0.77 -32.12 -38.25
N PRO A 605 2.01 -32.65 -38.25
CA PRO A 605 2.36 -34.04 -38.53
C PRO A 605 1.87 -34.96 -37.43
N ALA A 606 1.57 -36.20 -37.75
CA ALA A 606 0.87 -37.21 -36.94
C ALA A 606 1.61 -37.65 -35.66
N SER A 607 2.03 -36.78 -34.85
CA SER A 607 2.80 -37.04 -33.63
C SER A 607 2.01 -36.68 -32.36
N GLY A 608 1.20 -37.64 -31.93
CA GLY A 608 0.70 -37.63 -30.55
C GLY A 608 -0.25 -36.46 -30.19
N ARG A 609 -0.92 -35.78 -31.15
CA ARG A 609 -1.78 -34.64 -30.91
C ARG A 609 -3.11 -34.69 -31.70
N ARG A 610 -4.22 -34.40 -31.04
CA ARG A 610 -5.54 -34.26 -31.65
C ARG A 610 -6.20 -32.97 -31.20
N ALA A 611 -6.87 -32.23 -32.07
CA ALA A 611 -7.72 -31.12 -31.74
C ALA A 611 -9.14 -31.62 -31.42
N ALA A 612 -9.78 -31.00 -30.48
CA ALA A 612 -11.17 -31.20 -30.12
C ALA A 612 -11.94 -29.88 -30.35
N GLU A 613 -12.92 -29.91 -31.21
CA GLU A 613 -13.78 -28.77 -31.57
C GLU A 613 -15.22 -29.12 -31.24
N GLY A 614 -15.86 -28.32 -30.40
CA GLY A 614 -17.25 -28.49 -29.96
C GLY A 614 -18.04 -27.21 -29.99
N VAL A 615 -19.34 -27.33 -30.29
CA VAL A 615 -20.27 -26.23 -30.37
C VAL A 615 -21.44 -26.50 -29.46
N VAL A 616 -21.63 -25.68 -28.41
CA VAL A 616 -22.69 -25.83 -27.42
C VAL A 616 -23.74 -24.74 -27.63
N PRO A 617 -25.01 -25.11 -27.78
CA PRO A 617 -26.09 -24.13 -27.88
C PRO A 617 -26.32 -23.46 -26.51
N ILE A 618 -26.28 -22.10 -26.48
CA ILE A 618 -26.46 -21.28 -25.29
C ILE A 618 -27.66 -20.32 -25.42
N ALA A 619 -28.41 -20.44 -26.50
CA ALA A 619 -29.53 -19.54 -26.81
C ALA A 619 -30.60 -19.48 -25.70
N LEU A 620 -30.87 -20.61 -25.06
CA LEU A 620 -31.92 -20.72 -24.02
C LEU A 620 -31.40 -20.40 -22.60
N LEU A 621 -30.08 -20.22 -22.44
CA LEU A 621 -29.53 -19.89 -21.12
C LEU A 621 -29.79 -18.44 -20.78
N PRO A 622 -30.17 -18.10 -19.53
CA PRO A 622 -30.35 -16.72 -19.07
C PRO A 622 -29.02 -15.94 -19.12
N ALA A 623 -29.14 -14.61 -19.11
CA ALA A 623 -27.96 -13.76 -18.87
C ALA A 623 -27.38 -14.08 -17.47
N GLY A 624 -26.06 -14.26 -17.39
CA GLY A 624 -25.40 -14.65 -16.15
C GLY A 624 -23.99 -15.19 -16.36
N ASP A 625 -23.34 -15.54 -15.25
CA ASP A 625 -22.00 -16.14 -15.22
C ASP A 625 -22.13 -17.67 -15.29
N TYR A 626 -21.30 -18.27 -16.15
CA TYR A 626 -21.25 -19.71 -16.40
C TYR A 626 -19.79 -20.17 -16.49
N VAL A 627 -19.59 -21.50 -16.48
CA VAL A 627 -18.29 -22.13 -16.71
C VAL A 627 -18.44 -23.12 -17.88
N ALA A 628 -17.64 -22.92 -18.91
CA ALA A 628 -17.43 -23.92 -19.95
C ALA A 628 -16.36 -24.91 -19.47
N ARG A 629 -16.64 -26.21 -19.63
CA ARG A 629 -15.74 -27.31 -19.26
C ARG A 629 -15.52 -28.20 -20.45
N ALA A 630 -14.27 -28.53 -20.72
CA ALA A 630 -13.95 -29.65 -21.60
C ALA A 630 -13.63 -30.88 -20.73
N VAL A 631 -14.52 -31.83 -20.75
CA VAL A 631 -14.38 -33.10 -20.01
C VAL A 631 -13.71 -34.12 -20.94
N VAL A 632 -12.58 -34.64 -20.51
CA VAL A 632 -11.77 -35.60 -21.28
C VAL A 632 -11.99 -37.00 -20.70
N THR A 633 -12.33 -37.94 -21.61
CA THR A 633 -12.51 -39.36 -21.26
C THR A 633 -11.61 -40.24 -22.15
N VAL A 634 -11.13 -41.34 -21.57
CA VAL A 634 -10.38 -42.39 -22.31
C VAL A 634 -11.08 -43.70 -22.07
N ALA A 635 -11.46 -44.38 -23.14
CA ALA A 635 -12.21 -45.65 -23.09
C ALA A 635 -13.46 -45.57 -22.16
N GLY A 636 -14.16 -44.44 -22.17
CA GLY A 636 -15.37 -44.20 -21.37
C GLY A 636 -15.15 -43.79 -19.91
N GLN A 637 -13.88 -43.73 -19.44
CA GLN A 637 -13.55 -43.24 -18.10
C GLN A 637 -13.10 -41.79 -18.15
N ARG A 638 -13.68 -40.92 -17.30
CA ARG A 638 -13.27 -39.51 -17.15
C ARG A 638 -11.87 -39.47 -16.54
N VAL A 639 -10.94 -38.85 -17.25
CA VAL A 639 -9.52 -38.74 -16.83
C VAL A 639 -9.12 -37.35 -16.46
N GLY A 640 -9.90 -36.31 -16.85
CA GLY A 640 -9.63 -34.93 -16.48
C GLY A 640 -10.63 -33.94 -17.04
N GLN A 641 -10.49 -32.69 -16.68
CA GLN A 641 -11.24 -31.57 -17.25
C GLN A 641 -10.41 -30.29 -17.26
N VAL A 642 -10.71 -29.43 -18.22
CA VAL A 642 -10.25 -28.03 -18.29
C VAL A 642 -11.47 -27.14 -18.30
N SER A 643 -11.45 -26.06 -17.52
CA SER A 643 -12.60 -25.16 -17.38
C SER A 643 -12.22 -23.71 -17.66
N ARG A 644 -13.16 -22.96 -18.23
CA ARG A 644 -13.03 -21.51 -18.45
C ARG A 644 -14.35 -20.81 -18.11
N PRO A 645 -14.33 -19.84 -17.18
CA PRO A 645 -15.51 -19.03 -16.90
C PRO A 645 -15.84 -18.13 -18.08
N PHE A 646 -17.14 -17.90 -18.30
CA PHE A 646 -17.65 -17.00 -19.32
C PHE A 646 -18.98 -16.39 -18.87
N ARG A 647 -19.41 -15.34 -19.57
CA ARG A 647 -20.67 -14.64 -19.28
C ARG A 647 -21.58 -14.59 -20.51
N ILE A 648 -22.84 -14.87 -20.31
CA ILE A 648 -23.87 -14.61 -21.33
C ILE A 648 -24.44 -13.22 -21.07
N VAL A 649 -24.34 -12.36 -22.08
CA VAL A 649 -24.86 -10.97 -22.05
C VAL A 649 -26.08 -10.88 -22.93
N ARG A 650 -27.22 -10.56 -22.35
CA ARG A 650 -28.46 -10.29 -23.11
C ARG A 650 -28.84 -8.83 -22.93
N THR A 651 -29.39 -8.21 -23.95
CA THR A 651 -29.88 -6.82 -23.87
C THR A 651 -31.03 -6.74 -22.83
N ALA A 652 -30.93 -5.77 -21.94
CA ALA A 652 -31.62 -5.67 -20.68
C ALA A 652 -33.13 -5.87 -20.73
N ALA A 653 -33.63 -6.82 -19.91
CA ALA A 653 -34.88 -6.68 -19.17
C ALA A 653 -34.49 -6.59 -17.70
N THR A 654 -35.07 -5.61 -17.02
CA THR A 654 -34.83 -5.15 -15.66
C THR A 654 -34.55 -6.24 -14.62
N ALA A 655 -33.45 -6.16 -13.91
CA ALA A 655 -33.12 -7.05 -12.79
C ALA A 655 -33.46 -6.40 -11.45
N ALA A 656 -34.04 -7.20 -10.54
CA ALA A 656 -34.30 -6.86 -9.15
C ALA A 656 -33.03 -6.98 -8.28
N PRO A 657 -32.91 -6.22 -7.16
CA PRO A 657 -31.65 -6.11 -6.41
C PRO A 657 -31.37 -7.35 -5.54
N ALA A 658 -30.15 -7.82 -5.58
CA ALA A 658 -29.64 -8.90 -4.75
C ALA A 658 -29.07 -8.36 -3.42
N THR A 659 -29.44 -9.00 -2.34
CA THR A 659 -29.01 -8.74 -0.96
C THR A 659 -27.56 -9.15 -0.74
N THR A 660 -26.73 -8.22 -0.29
CA THR A 660 -25.33 -8.43 0.11
C THR A 660 -25.23 -9.03 1.51
N THR A 661 -24.59 -10.17 1.63
CA THR A 661 -24.16 -10.75 2.91
C THR A 661 -22.80 -10.15 3.30
N ALA A 662 -22.79 -9.48 4.45
CA ALA A 662 -21.60 -8.91 5.07
C ALA A 662 -20.61 -10.00 5.50
N GLY A 663 -19.33 -9.77 5.22
CA GLY A 663 -18.22 -10.63 5.67
C GLY A 663 -18.11 -10.69 7.20
N ALA A 664 -17.86 -11.88 7.72
CA ALA A 664 -17.76 -12.15 9.14
C ALA A 664 -16.59 -11.36 9.78
N VAL A 665 -16.94 -10.45 10.68
CA VAL A 665 -15.99 -9.78 11.59
C VAL A 665 -15.55 -10.82 12.63
N LYS A 666 -14.22 -11.02 12.79
CA LYS A 666 -13.67 -11.81 13.91
C LYS A 666 -14.14 -11.19 15.23
N PRO A 667 -14.70 -11.97 16.17
CA PRO A 667 -15.16 -11.42 17.43
C PRO A 667 -13.97 -10.85 18.23
N ALA A 668 -14.10 -9.57 18.65
CA ALA A 668 -13.13 -8.94 19.53
C ALA A 668 -13.11 -9.67 20.89
N ILE A 669 -11.91 -9.91 21.44
CA ILE A 669 -11.76 -10.46 22.78
C ILE A 669 -12.26 -9.41 23.78
N PRO A 670 -13.31 -9.69 24.57
CA PRO A 670 -13.80 -8.72 25.54
C PRO A 670 -12.74 -8.52 26.65
N PHE A 671 -12.27 -7.28 26.78
CA PHE A 671 -11.29 -6.89 27.78
C PHE A 671 -11.78 -5.67 28.53
N THR A 672 -11.90 -5.76 29.85
CA THR A 672 -12.35 -4.70 30.72
C THR A 672 -11.19 -4.21 31.59
N SER A 673 -10.56 -3.10 31.21
CA SER A 673 -9.58 -2.39 32.03
C SER A 673 -10.21 -1.09 32.52
N ARG A 674 -9.78 -0.61 33.70
CA ARG A 674 -10.16 0.69 34.23
C ARG A 674 -9.07 1.71 33.93
N THR A 675 -9.45 2.86 33.41
CA THR A 675 -8.51 3.92 33.06
C THR A 675 -7.77 4.49 34.28
N GLU A 676 -8.41 4.49 35.44
CA GLU A 676 -7.91 5.16 36.65
C GLU A 676 -7.00 4.27 37.51
N SER A 677 -7.17 2.94 37.40
CA SER A 677 -6.34 2.00 38.12
C SER A 677 -6.20 0.71 37.31
N PHE A 678 -5.02 0.14 37.34
CA PHE A 678 -4.80 -1.16 36.69
C PHE A 678 -5.35 -2.30 37.56
N ASP A 679 -6.29 -3.06 37.00
CA ASP A 679 -6.79 -4.27 37.64
C ASP A 679 -5.91 -5.49 37.26
N ARG A 680 -5.15 -5.98 38.19
CA ARG A 680 -4.25 -7.13 38.03
C ARG A 680 -4.93 -8.38 37.53
N THR A 681 -6.20 -8.60 37.90
CA THR A 681 -6.95 -9.80 37.49
C THR A 681 -7.46 -9.74 36.07
N SER A 682 -7.57 -8.56 35.48
CA SER A 682 -8.10 -8.35 34.13
C SER A 682 -7.28 -9.07 33.05
N VAL A 683 -5.98 -9.22 33.24
CA VAL A 683 -5.08 -9.90 32.30
C VAL A 683 -4.99 -11.43 32.52
N LEU A 684 -5.64 -11.95 33.55
CA LEU A 684 -5.73 -13.39 33.86
C LEU A 684 -7.05 -14.02 33.39
N THR A 685 -7.89 -13.26 32.70
CA THR A 685 -9.16 -13.78 32.14
C THR A 685 -8.90 -14.83 31.05
N PRO A 686 -9.73 -15.86 30.93
CA PRO A 686 -9.52 -16.94 29.95
C PRO A 686 -9.31 -16.45 28.50
N PRO A 687 -10.02 -15.40 28.00
CA PRO A 687 -9.77 -14.87 26.65
C PRO A 687 -8.36 -14.30 26.48
N VAL A 688 -7.83 -13.56 27.48
CA VAL A 688 -6.50 -12.94 27.43
C VAL A 688 -5.43 -14.01 27.55
N VAL A 689 -5.55 -14.90 28.51
CA VAL A 689 -4.62 -16.02 28.69
C VAL A 689 -4.61 -16.93 27.46
N GLY A 690 -5.79 -17.29 26.94
CA GLY A 690 -5.92 -18.08 25.73
C GLY A 690 -5.25 -17.45 24.51
N PHE A 691 -5.42 -16.13 24.33
CA PHE A 691 -4.76 -15.38 23.27
C PHE A 691 -3.23 -15.54 23.28
N PHE A 692 -2.60 -15.43 24.45
CA PHE A 692 -1.14 -15.55 24.56
C PHE A 692 -0.68 -17.00 24.48
N ILE A 693 -1.45 -17.95 24.98
CA ILE A 693 -1.14 -19.38 24.87
C ILE A 693 -1.12 -19.82 23.41
N ASP A 694 -2.08 -19.36 22.60
CA ASP A 694 -2.13 -19.68 21.17
C ASP A 694 -0.90 -19.15 20.41
N ARG A 695 -0.21 -18.18 20.98
CA ARG A 695 0.97 -17.54 20.40
C ARG A 695 2.30 -18.06 20.96
N MET A 696 2.28 -18.91 21.97
CA MET A 696 3.51 -19.48 22.55
C MET A 696 4.30 -20.37 21.57
N ASN A 697 3.62 -20.94 20.58
CA ASN A 697 4.20 -21.86 19.60
C ASN A 697 4.46 -21.19 18.22
N ILE A 698 4.20 -19.89 18.09
CA ILE A 698 4.43 -19.10 16.87
C ILE A 698 5.83 -18.48 16.96
N GLY A 699 6.85 -19.30 16.81
CA GLY A 699 8.22 -18.82 16.83
C GLY A 699 9.20 -19.87 16.34
N ARG A 700 10.33 -19.42 15.84
CA ARG A 700 11.43 -20.21 15.30
C ARG A 700 11.92 -21.27 16.29
N GLY A 701 11.57 -22.54 16.11
CA GLY A 701 12.15 -23.67 16.84
C GLY A 701 11.94 -23.66 18.35
N GLY A 702 10.92 -22.96 18.85
CA GLY A 702 10.61 -22.87 20.28
C GLY A 702 10.41 -24.23 20.90
N SER A 703 10.85 -24.36 22.14
CA SER A 703 10.64 -25.55 22.95
C SER A 703 9.14 -25.86 23.00
N PRO A 704 8.72 -27.09 22.71
CA PRO A 704 7.30 -27.42 22.66
C PRO A 704 6.66 -27.19 24.04
N THR A 705 5.55 -26.44 24.04
CA THR A 705 4.77 -26.25 25.27
C THR A 705 3.96 -27.50 25.58
N PRO A 706 4.13 -28.10 26.76
CA PRO A 706 3.41 -29.32 27.10
C PRO A 706 1.89 -29.13 27.06
N PRO A 707 1.12 -30.02 26.41
CA PRO A 707 -0.34 -29.87 26.29
C PRO A 707 -1.04 -29.79 27.67
N ALA A 708 -0.55 -30.49 28.66
CA ALA A 708 -1.08 -30.43 30.02
C ALA A 708 -0.91 -29.05 30.69
N ALA A 709 0.23 -28.37 30.43
CA ALA A 709 0.46 -27.02 30.91
C ALA A 709 -0.48 -26.01 30.20
N VAL A 710 -0.70 -26.18 28.91
CA VAL A 710 -1.64 -25.37 28.11
C VAL A 710 -3.07 -25.52 28.64
N ALA A 711 -3.53 -26.75 28.86
CA ALA A 711 -4.87 -27.03 29.39
C ALA A 711 -5.08 -26.41 30.77
N ALA A 712 -4.16 -26.63 31.69
CA ALA A 712 -4.23 -26.07 33.04
C ALA A 712 -4.23 -24.53 33.04
N ALA A 713 -3.40 -23.90 32.19
CA ALA A 713 -3.35 -22.44 32.10
C ALA A 713 -4.65 -21.84 31.53
N ARG A 714 -5.28 -22.50 30.57
CA ARG A 714 -6.60 -22.07 30.01
C ARG A 714 -7.72 -22.13 31.07
N GLU A 715 -7.59 -23.04 32.03
CA GLU A 715 -8.52 -23.17 33.16
C GLU A 715 -8.19 -22.20 34.31
N GLY A 716 -7.15 -21.36 34.18
CA GLY A 716 -6.69 -20.47 35.26
C GLY A 716 -5.90 -21.16 36.35
N LYS A 717 -5.54 -22.43 36.19
CA LYS A 717 -4.77 -23.24 37.14
C LYS A 717 -3.26 -23.07 36.91
N PHE A 718 -2.74 -21.87 37.20
CA PHE A 718 -1.37 -21.50 36.84
C PHE A 718 -0.28 -22.27 37.58
N ASP A 719 -0.54 -22.71 38.79
CA ASP A 719 0.39 -23.56 39.56
C ASP A 719 0.51 -24.96 38.94
N GLU A 720 -0.62 -25.54 38.51
CA GLU A 720 -0.62 -26.83 37.80
C GLU A 720 0.06 -26.68 36.44
N ALA A 721 -0.20 -25.56 35.71
CA ALA A 721 0.47 -25.26 34.45
C ALA A 721 1.99 -25.15 34.59
N SER A 722 2.48 -24.48 35.65
CA SER A 722 3.90 -24.37 35.96
C SER A 722 4.53 -25.76 36.28
N THR A 723 3.81 -26.60 37.05
CA THR A 723 4.26 -27.94 37.39
C THR A 723 4.33 -28.84 36.16
N ALA A 724 3.29 -28.82 35.32
CA ALA A 724 3.25 -29.59 34.08
C ALA A 724 4.31 -29.13 33.08
N ALA A 725 4.59 -27.84 33.01
CA ALA A 725 5.65 -27.31 32.14
C ALA A 725 7.04 -27.74 32.59
N LYS A 726 7.30 -27.77 33.89
CA LYS A 726 8.58 -28.27 34.48
C LYS A 726 8.82 -29.79 34.26
N ALA A 727 7.76 -30.56 34.15
CA ALA A 727 7.84 -31.99 33.86
C ALA A 727 8.05 -32.31 32.38
N GLY A 728 7.87 -31.36 31.49
CA GLY A 728 8.00 -31.51 30.03
C GLY A 728 9.46 -31.62 29.59
N VAL A 729 9.73 -32.43 28.55
CA VAL A 729 11.06 -32.54 27.94
C VAL A 729 11.29 -31.34 27.02
N ASN A 730 12.44 -30.68 27.12
CA ASN A 730 12.81 -29.49 26.36
C ASN A 730 11.83 -28.30 26.47
N SER A 731 11.15 -28.17 27.60
CA SER A 731 10.14 -27.13 27.82
C SER A 731 10.59 -26.04 28.80
N GLN A 732 11.91 -25.75 28.85
CA GLN A 732 12.49 -24.80 29.80
C GLN A 732 11.89 -23.40 29.70
N LEU A 733 11.70 -22.88 28.49
CA LEU A 733 11.06 -21.57 28.24
C LEU A 733 9.65 -21.52 28.81
N ALA A 734 8.81 -22.52 28.47
CA ALA A 734 7.45 -22.64 28.99
C ALA A 734 7.43 -22.80 30.54
N ALA A 735 8.37 -23.54 31.11
CA ALA A 735 8.47 -23.73 32.56
C ALA A 735 8.75 -22.40 33.28
N VAL A 736 9.69 -21.58 32.78
CA VAL A 736 9.99 -20.26 33.36
C VAL A 736 8.81 -19.30 33.17
N PHE A 737 8.18 -19.29 32.01
CA PHE A 737 7.00 -18.45 31.74
C PHE A 737 5.80 -18.78 32.62
N PHE A 738 5.41 -20.05 32.73
CA PHE A 738 4.29 -20.45 33.59
C PHE A 738 4.60 -20.30 35.09
N ASP A 739 5.89 -20.42 35.52
CA ASP A 739 6.27 -20.05 36.88
C ASP A 739 6.06 -18.54 37.13
N GLY A 740 6.37 -17.70 36.14
CA GLY A 740 6.05 -16.27 36.17
C GLY A 740 4.56 -16.00 36.30
N LEU A 741 3.72 -16.68 35.51
CA LEU A 741 2.25 -16.56 35.55
C LEU A 741 1.67 -17.00 36.89
N ALA A 742 2.15 -18.11 37.42
CA ALA A 742 1.76 -18.62 38.76
C ALA A 742 2.11 -17.64 39.88
N ARG A 743 3.30 -17.02 39.84
CA ARG A 743 3.70 -15.96 40.77
C ARG A 743 2.82 -14.71 40.64
N TYR A 744 2.57 -14.28 39.41
CA TYR A 744 1.71 -13.11 39.11
C TYR A 744 0.29 -13.33 39.66
N SER A 745 -0.30 -14.50 39.45
CA SER A 745 -1.65 -14.81 39.92
C SER A 745 -1.74 -14.76 41.47
N ARG A 746 -0.68 -15.12 42.16
CA ARG A 746 -0.60 -15.02 43.62
C ARG A 746 -0.26 -13.62 44.15
N GLY A 747 0.12 -12.66 43.26
CA GLY A 747 0.49 -11.31 43.64
C GLY A 747 1.97 -11.11 43.94
N ASP A 748 2.82 -12.11 43.74
CA ASP A 748 4.28 -11.97 43.78
C ASP A 748 4.77 -11.29 42.51
N LEU A 749 4.60 -9.94 42.44
CA LEU A 749 4.87 -9.15 41.25
C LEU A 749 6.36 -9.07 40.94
N GLU A 750 7.23 -9.00 41.94
CA GLU A 750 8.68 -8.95 41.74
C GLU A 750 9.24 -10.30 41.26
N GLY A 751 8.84 -11.39 41.91
CA GLY A 751 9.20 -12.71 41.48
C GLY A 751 8.67 -13.05 40.09
N ALA A 752 7.45 -12.64 39.78
CA ALA A 752 6.87 -12.79 38.45
C ALA A 752 7.66 -11.99 37.38
N ALA A 753 7.96 -10.72 37.65
CA ALA A 753 8.75 -9.88 36.75
C ALA A 753 10.16 -10.42 36.50
N ALA A 754 10.79 -11.01 37.54
CA ALA A 754 12.07 -11.68 37.37
C ALA A 754 11.99 -12.87 36.40
N ARG A 755 10.92 -13.69 36.51
CA ARG A 755 10.70 -14.83 35.61
C ARG A 755 10.39 -14.39 34.18
N PHE A 756 9.59 -13.38 33.99
CA PHE A 756 9.30 -12.86 32.64
C PHE A 756 10.54 -12.23 32.00
N ARG A 757 11.37 -11.52 32.73
CA ARG A 757 12.70 -11.06 32.25
C ARG A 757 13.63 -12.21 31.87
N GLU A 758 13.63 -13.30 32.67
CA GLU A 758 14.38 -14.50 32.36
C GLU A 758 13.89 -15.16 31.07
N THR A 759 12.56 -15.22 30.86
CA THR A 759 11.96 -15.74 29.64
C THR A 759 12.37 -14.88 28.42
N ILE A 760 12.33 -13.55 28.53
CA ILE A 760 12.74 -12.62 27.48
C ILE A 760 14.25 -12.75 27.17
N LYS A 761 15.10 -13.04 28.16
CA LYS A 761 16.52 -13.32 27.92
C LYS A 761 16.76 -14.65 27.18
N MET A 762 15.89 -15.64 27.37
CA MET A 762 15.97 -16.91 26.65
C MET A 762 15.46 -16.74 25.20
N GLU A 763 14.42 -15.94 24.99
CA GLU A 763 13.81 -15.66 23.71
C GLU A 763 13.27 -14.22 23.70
N SER A 764 14.00 -13.32 23.03
CA SER A 764 13.78 -11.86 23.10
C SER A 764 12.46 -11.40 22.49
N ASP A 765 11.90 -12.17 21.55
CA ASP A 765 10.63 -11.91 20.86
C ASP A 765 9.45 -12.70 21.44
N PHE A 766 9.63 -13.27 22.64
CA PHE A 766 8.56 -14.01 23.31
C PHE A 766 7.51 -13.07 23.90
N LEU A 767 6.56 -12.70 23.06
CA LEU A 767 5.45 -11.77 23.33
C LEU A 767 4.75 -11.97 24.68
N PRO A 768 4.35 -13.20 25.09
CA PRO A 768 3.61 -13.37 26.34
C PRO A 768 4.39 -12.86 27.55
N ALA A 769 5.71 -13.05 27.59
CA ALA A 769 6.53 -12.58 28.71
C ALA A 769 6.64 -11.06 28.76
N ALA A 770 6.79 -10.39 27.61
CA ALA A 770 6.81 -8.94 27.55
C ALA A 770 5.49 -8.33 28.02
N PHE A 771 4.35 -8.90 27.60
CA PHE A 771 3.03 -8.48 28.04
C PHE A 771 2.84 -8.59 29.56
N TYR A 772 3.12 -9.77 30.14
CA TYR A 772 2.94 -9.98 31.58
C TYR A 772 3.99 -9.25 32.44
N LEU A 773 5.17 -8.94 31.88
CA LEU A 773 6.14 -8.05 32.51
C LEU A 773 5.55 -6.63 32.67
N GLY A 774 4.92 -6.10 31.60
CA GLY A 774 4.18 -4.84 31.66
C GLY A 774 3.06 -4.86 32.69
N ALA A 775 2.32 -5.97 32.75
CA ALA A 775 1.27 -6.16 33.75
C ALA A 775 1.82 -6.17 35.20
N CYS A 776 3.00 -6.77 35.44
CA CYS A 776 3.68 -6.69 36.73
C CYS A 776 4.01 -5.25 37.13
N TYR A 777 4.55 -4.48 36.21
CA TYR A 777 4.90 -3.09 36.43
C TYR A 777 3.66 -2.22 36.72
N ALA A 778 2.61 -2.36 35.91
CA ALA A 778 1.37 -1.62 36.08
C ALA A 778 0.69 -1.93 37.42
N ALA A 779 0.67 -3.23 37.82
CA ALA A 779 0.15 -3.66 39.12
C ALA A 779 0.98 -3.13 40.30
N GLY A 780 2.27 -2.89 40.09
CA GLY A 780 3.18 -2.26 41.05
C GLY A 780 3.20 -0.72 40.97
N GLY A 781 2.32 -0.09 40.20
CA GLY A 781 2.23 1.40 40.07
C GLY A 781 3.36 2.01 39.24
N LYS A 782 4.14 1.19 38.54
CA LYS A 782 5.26 1.61 37.68
C LYS A 782 4.80 1.76 36.22
N ASP A 783 3.86 2.67 35.98
CA ASP A 783 3.23 2.85 34.65
C ASP A 783 4.22 3.17 33.54
N ARG A 784 5.30 3.90 33.81
CA ARG A 784 6.36 4.20 32.83
C ARG A 784 7.04 2.92 32.34
N ASP A 785 7.41 2.03 33.24
CA ASP A 785 8.03 0.75 32.90
C ASP A 785 7.02 -0.17 32.19
N ALA A 786 5.74 -0.09 32.61
CA ALA A 786 4.67 -0.85 31.98
C ALA A 786 4.46 -0.46 30.52
N THR A 787 4.47 0.87 30.20
CA THR A 787 4.34 1.32 28.82
C THR A 787 5.45 0.79 27.94
N GLY A 788 6.71 0.79 28.41
CA GLY A 788 7.82 0.24 27.65
C GLY A 788 7.68 -1.25 27.36
N ALA A 789 7.29 -2.07 28.37
CA ALA A 789 7.10 -3.50 28.19
C ALA A 789 5.92 -3.82 27.25
N TRP A 790 4.82 -3.07 27.30
CA TRP A 790 3.69 -3.24 26.40
C TRP A 790 3.97 -2.76 25.00
N GLN A 791 4.79 -1.72 24.80
CA GLN A 791 5.29 -1.31 23.49
C GLN A 791 6.15 -2.43 22.86
N MET A 792 7.00 -3.10 23.65
CA MET A 792 7.71 -4.30 23.18
C MET A 792 6.75 -5.40 22.73
N SER A 793 5.65 -5.60 23.46
CA SER A 793 4.62 -6.58 23.07
C SER A 793 3.99 -6.24 21.73
N LEU A 794 3.78 -4.96 21.43
CA LEU A 794 3.22 -4.50 20.14
C LEU A 794 4.20 -4.63 18.97
N ILE A 795 5.50 -4.69 19.21
CA ILE A 795 6.48 -4.97 18.15
C ILE A 795 6.24 -6.33 17.50
N THR A 796 5.81 -7.32 18.27
CA THR A 796 5.58 -8.69 17.82
C THR A 796 4.12 -9.03 17.56
N GLU A 797 3.17 -8.29 18.17
CA GLU A 797 1.74 -8.57 18.06
C GLU A 797 0.93 -7.26 18.00
N THR A 798 0.48 -6.92 16.81
CA THR A 798 -0.32 -5.72 16.56
C THR A 798 -1.82 -5.99 16.50
N GLU A 799 -2.27 -7.26 16.59
CA GLU A 799 -3.69 -7.63 16.49
C GLU A 799 -4.40 -7.75 17.85
N ALA A 800 -3.81 -7.22 18.92
CA ALA A 800 -4.35 -7.31 20.28
C ALA A 800 -4.91 -5.96 20.78
N PRO A 801 -6.21 -5.64 20.58
CA PRO A 801 -6.78 -4.35 20.95
C PRO A 801 -6.61 -4.02 22.45
N PHE A 802 -6.56 -5.03 23.32
CA PHE A 802 -6.38 -4.83 24.75
C PHE A 802 -4.98 -4.33 25.13
N ILE A 803 -3.93 -4.60 24.35
CA ILE A 803 -2.60 -4.02 24.58
C ILE A 803 -2.63 -2.51 24.35
N TYR A 804 -3.30 -2.07 23.28
CA TYR A 804 -3.48 -0.65 22.98
C TYR A 804 -4.30 0.06 24.06
N THR A 805 -5.35 -0.57 24.58
CA THR A 805 -6.15 0.03 25.65
C THR A 805 -5.37 0.13 26.95
N LEU A 806 -4.55 -0.86 27.29
CA LEU A 806 -3.67 -0.82 28.46
C LEU A 806 -2.60 0.27 28.33
N LEU A 807 -2.00 0.42 27.16
CA LEU A 807 -1.06 1.51 26.89
C LEU A 807 -1.75 2.88 27.00
N GLY A 808 -2.93 3.03 26.38
CA GLY A 808 -3.72 4.24 26.50
C GLY A 808 -4.04 4.61 27.94
N ASP A 809 -4.49 3.64 28.73
CA ASP A 809 -4.79 3.81 30.15
C ASP A 809 -3.53 4.18 30.97
N ALA A 810 -2.38 3.55 30.68
CA ALA A 810 -1.13 3.87 31.36
C ALA A 810 -0.63 5.28 31.00
N PHE A 811 -0.69 5.68 29.74
CA PHE A 811 -0.36 7.06 29.33
C PHE A 811 -1.30 8.10 29.96
N ILE A 812 -2.60 7.79 30.08
CA ILE A 812 -3.55 8.65 30.78
C ILE A 812 -3.18 8.80 32.26
N ARG A 813 -2.80 7.73 32.96
CA ARG A 813 -2.34 7.79 34.35
C ARG A 813 -1.03 8.57 34.50
N LEU A 814 -0.14 8.47 33.51
CA LEU A 814 1.09 9.28 33.44
C LEU A 814 0.86 10.75 33.05
N SER A 815 -0.39 11.14 32.75
CA SER A 815 -0.74 12.48 32.22
C SER A 815 -0.11 12.80 30.87
N GLU A 816 0.26 11.78 30.10
CA GLU A 816 0.83 11.88 28.75
C GLU A 816 -0.30 11.78 27.69
N MET A 817 -1.16 12.80 27.68
CA MET A 817 -2.41 12.77 26.91
C MET A 817 -2.18 12.63 25.40
N ASN A 818 -1.14 13.23 24.84
CA ASN A 818 -0.86 13.10 23.41
C ASN A 818 -0.47 11.67 23.04
N ALA A 819 0.40 11.02 23.82
CA ALA A 819 0.76 9.63 23.60
C ALA A 819 -0.46 8.69 23.75
N ALA A 820 -1.32 8.95 24.76
CA ALA A 820 -2.57 8.21 24.90
C ALA A 820 -3.48 8.35 23.68
N ILE A 821 -3.66 9.59 23.19
CA ILE A 821 -4.49 9.86 22.01
C ILE A 821 -3.91 9.18 20.77
N ASP A 822 -2.61 9.25 20.55
CA ASP A 822 -2.00 8.70 19.35
C ASP A 822 -2.12 7.16 19.30
N ILE A 823 -1.80 6.47 20.39
CA ILE A 823 -1.93 5.01 20.48
C ILE A 823 -3.39 4.54 20.36
N LEU A 824 -4.33 5.26 20.98
CA LEU A 824 -5.76 4.92 20.93
C LEU A 824 -6.39 5.24 19.56
N LYS A 825 -5.92 6.28 18.87
CA LYS A 825 -6.32 6.55 17.47
C LYS A 825 -5.86 5.45 16.52
N GLU A 826 -4.65 4.97 16.72
CA GLU A 826 -4.16 3.80 16.00
C GLU A 826 -5.07 2.60 16.22
N ALA A 827 -5.41 2.32 17.47
CA ALA A 827 -6.32 1.24 17.81
C ALA A 827 -7.73 1.42 17.20
N VAL A 828 -8.29 2.63 17.16
CA VAL A 828 -9.56 2.90 16.46
C VAL A 828 -9.44 2.65 14.96
N GLY A 829 -8.29 2.97 14.36
CA GLY A 829 -8.01 2.67 12.95
C GLY A 829 -8.03 1.18 12.64
N LEU A 830 -7.52 0.36 13.56
CA LEU A 830 -7.51 -1.12 13.44
C LEU A 830 -8.87 -1.76 13.78
N TRP A 831 -9.54 -1.25 14.81
CA TRP A 831 -10.83 -1.78 15.30
C TRP A 831 -11.86 -0.66 15.46
N PRO A 832 -12.39 -0.11 14.37
CA PRO A 832 -13.30 1.05 14.41
C PRO A 832 -14.63 0.78 15.13
N THR A 833 -15.00 -0.49 15.26
CA THR A 833 -16.23 -0.92 15.99
C THR A 833 -15.97 -1.36 17.42
N ASN A 834 -14.71 -1.30 17.90
CA ASN A 834 -14.41 -1.71 19.27
C ASN A 834 -14.77 -0.57 20.24
N ASP A 835 -15.81 -0.79 21.01
CA ASP A 835 -16.38 0.16 21.96
C ASP A 835 -15.38 0.56 23.08
N GLN A 836 -14.55 -0.39 23.52
CA GLN A 836 -13.57 -0.18 24.57
C GLN A 836 -12.42 0.74 24.12
N VAL A 837 -12.00 0.63 22.88
CA VAL A 837 -10.98 1.51 22.30
C VAL A 837 -11.55 2.94 22.15
N GLN A 838 -12.77 3.04 21.65
CA GLN A 838 -13.48 4.32 21.49
C GLN A 838 -13.71 5.03 22.82
N LEU A 839 -14.11 4.27 23.84
CA LEU A 839 -14.27 4.78 25.22
C LEU A 839 -13.00 5.44 25.73
N ARG A 840 -11.84 4.76 25.61
CA ARG A 840 -10.57 5.28 26.11
C ARG A 840 -10.08 6.47 25.32
N LEU A 841 -10.27 6.45 24.00
CA LEU A 841 -9.96 7.59 23.15
C LEU A 841 -10.77 8.81 23.55
N GLY A 842 -12.09 8.66 23.76
CA GLY A 842 -12.95 9.73 24.24
C GLY A 842 -12.53 10.26 25.61
N THR A 843 -12.14 9.37 26.53
CA THR A 843 -11.62 9.73 27.84
C THR A 843 -10.30 10.51 27.72
N ALA A 844 -9.38 10.06 26.86
CA ALA A 844 -8.12 10.75 26.62
C ALA A 844 -8.33 12.15 26.04
N TYR A 845 -9.23 12.30 25.07
CA TYR A 845 -9.59 13.61 24.53
C TYR A 845 -10.21 14.54 25.57
N SER A 846 -11.12 14.02 26.40
CA SER A 846 -11.72 14.83 27.46
C SER A 846 -10.68 15.34 28.47
N ARG A 847 -9.73 14.48 28.88
CA ARG A 847 -8.63 14.88 29.78
C ARG A 847 -7.60 15.80 29.11
N ALA A 848 -7.47 15.75 27.79
CA ALA A 848 -6.63 16.65 26.99
C ALA A 848 -7.30 18.00 26.69
N SER A 849 -8.47 18.28 27.26
CA SER A 849 -9.26 19.50 26.97
C SER A 849 -9.60 19.66 25.49
N ARG A 850 -9.89 18.55 24.84
CA ARG A 850 -10.34 18.47 23.43
C ARG A 850 -11.81 17.99 23.37
N PRO A 851 -12.75 18.87 23.72
CA PRO A 851 -14.12 18.47 24.00
C PRO A 851 -14.88 17.99 22.74
N VAL A 852 -14.59 18.55 21.58
CA VAL A 852 -15.26 18.18 20.32
C VAL A 852 -14.93 16.73 19.98
N GLU A 853 -13.65 16.39 19.96
CA GLU A 853 -13.18 15.04 19.66
C GLU A 853 -13.59 14.05 20.75
N ALA A 854 -13.67 14.48 22.01
CA ALA A 854 -14.15 13.63 23.10
C ALA A 854 -15.57 13.14 22.85
N VAL A 855 -16.49 14.05 22.48
CA VAL A 855 -17.87 13.67 22.16
C VAL A 855 -17.97 12.78 20.92
N GLN A 856 -17.19 13.09 19.88
CA GLN A 856 -17.17 12.29 18.66
C GLN A 856 -16.68 10.87 18.92
N ALA A 857 -15.65 10.69 19.74
CA ALA A 857 -15.10 9.39 20.08
C ALA A 857 -16.02 8.59 21.03
N LEU A 858 -16.73 9.25 21.96
CA LEU A 858 -17.65 8.60 22.89
C LEU A 858 -19.00 8.22 22.24
N ALA A 859 -19.40 8.89 21.18
CA ALA A 859 -20.73 8.70 20.60
C ALA A 859 -21.03 7.25 20.19
N PRO A 860 -20.13 6.49 19.53
CA PRO A 860 -20.36 5.09 19.20
C PRO A 860 -20.47 4.18 20.43
N TYR A 861 -19.64 4.43 21.46
CA TYR A 861 -19.70 3.70 22.71
C TYR A 861 -21.05 3.94 23.41
N LEU A 862 -21.48 5.21 23.57
CA LEU A 862 -22.72 5.57 24.23
C LEU A 862 -23.98 5.11 23.47
N ALA A 863 -23.87 4.85 22.17
CA ALA A 863 -24.97 4.24 21.41
C ALA A 863 -25.21 2.77 21.82
N GLN A 864 -24.17 2.06 22.26
CA GLN A 864 -24.24 0.67 22.71
C GLN A 864 -24.48 0.56 24.24
N HIS A 865 -24.03 1.58 25.02
CA HIS A 865 -24.09 1.66 26.47
C HIS A 865 -24.82 2.94 26.91
N PRO A 866 -26.14 3.04 26.66
CA PRO A 866 -26.91 4.27 26.94
C PRO A 866 -27.13 4.53 28.43
N ASP A 867 -26.78 3.61 29.30
CA ASP A 867 -26.91 3.64 30.75
C ASP A 867 -25.59 3.91 31.50
N ASP A 868 -24.48 4.08 30.79
CA ASP A 868 -23.18 4.41 31.41
C ASP A 868 -23.15 5.87 31.91
N GLN A 869 -23.48 6.05 33.21
CA GLN A 869 -23.57 7.35 33.86
C GLN A 869 -22.29 8.17 33.74
N GLU A 870 -21.15 7.55 33.95
CA GLU A 870 -19.86 8.26 33.98
C GLU A 870 -19.52 8.82 32.59
N ARG A 871 -19.71 8.05 31.55
CA ARG A 871 -19.39 8.43 30.16
C ARG A 871 -20.41 9.40 29.58
N LEU A 872 -21.68 9.25 29.95
CA LEU A 872 -22.71 10.24 29.67
C LEU A 872 -22.35 11.59 30.31
N PHE A 873 -21.88 11.59 31.59
CA PHE A 873 -21.43 12.79 32.23
C PHE A 873 -20.24 13.44 31.56
N ILE A 874 -19.22 12.67 31.16
CA ILE A 874 -18.07 13.16 30.40
C ILE A 874 -18.52 13.78 29.07
N ALA A 875 -19.44 13.14 28.35
CA ALA A 875 -19.96 13.66 27.08
C ALA A 875 -20.74 14.97 27.28
N LEU A 876 -21.60 15.04 28.31
CA LEU A 876 -22.35 16.25 28.66
C LEU A 876 -21.42 17.40 29.01
N ARG A 877 -20.41 17.15 29.85
CA ARG A 877 -19.38 18.11 30.19
C ARG A 877 -18.64 18.60 28.95
N SER A 878 -18.24 17.70 28.07
CA SER A 878 -17.52 18.01 26.84
C SER A 878 -18.36 18.86 25.88
N ILE A 879 -19.69 18.61 25.76
CA ILE A 879 -20.59 19.47 24.95
C ILE A 879 -20.64 20.88 25.56
N TYR A 880 -20.77 20.99 26.89
CA TYR A 880 -20.75 22.26 27.57
C TYR A 880 -19.43 23.01 27.37
N GLU A 881 -18.28 22.35 27.55
CA GLU A 881 -16.95 22.93 27.35
C GLU A 881 -16.73 23.39 25.90
N ALA A 882 -17.12 22.60 24.92
CA ALA A 882 -17.06 22.98 23.50
C ALA A 882 -17.86 24.27 23.24
N ARG A 883 -19.11 24.30 23.69
CA ARG A 883 -19.97 25.49 23.53
C ARG A 883 -19.45 26.70 24.28
N SER A 884 -18.90 26.53 25.49
CA SER A 884 -18.33 27.62 26.29
C SER A 884 -17.08 28.24 25.67
N THR A 885 -16.33 27.47 24.90
CA THR A 885 -15.13 27.91 24.16
C THR A 885 -15.41 28.32 22.70
N GLY A 886 -16.68 28.43 22.33
CA GLY A 886 -17.08 28.78 20.96
C GLY A 886 -16.83 27.74 19.93
N GLN A 887 -16.54 26.48 20.34
CA GLN A 887 -16.41 25.31 19.46
C GLN A 887 -17.78 24.65 19.28
N SER A 888 -17.96 23.94 18.18
CA SER A 888 -19.19 23.18 17.90
C SER A 888 -18.85 21.79 17.38
N ILE A 889 -19.61 20.79 17.82
CA ILE A 889 -19.48 19.40 17.38
C ILE A 889 -20.27 19.19 16.07
N GLY A 890 -21.38 19.94 15.93
CA GLY A 890 -22.24 20.02 14.78
C GLY A 890 -22.84 21.42 14.66
N THR A 891 -24.06 21.54 14.17
CA THR A 891 -24.82 22.79 14.27
C THR A 891 -25.24 23.05 15.74
N ALA A 892 -25.50 24.30 16.12
CA ALA A 892 -25.93 24.64 17.47
C ALA A 892 -27.23 23.88 17.87
N ASP A 893 -28.10 23.62 16.93
CA ASP A 893 -29.34 22.86 17.16
C ASP A 893 -29.04 21.34 17.33
N GLU A 894 -28.13 20.80 16.59
CA GLU A 894 -27.67 19.38 16.75
C GLU A 894 -26.99 19.19 18.11
N ASP A 895 -26.15 20.12 18.56
CA ASP A 895 -25.48 20.05 19.84
C ASP A 895 -26.48 20.13 21.01
N ARG A 896 -27.51 20.98 20.89
CA ARG A 896 -28.63 21.02 21.84
C ARG A 896 -29.38 19.70 21.90
N LYS A 897 -29.80 19.15 20.75
CA LYS A 897 -30.50 17.87 20.68
C LYS A 897 -29.65 16.70 21.22
N ARG A 898 -28.36 16.71 20.96
CA ARG A 898 -27.42 15.73 21.50
C ARG A 898 -27.27 15.86 23.02
N PHE A 899 -27.13 17.08 23.51
CA PHE A 899 -27.07 17.33 24.95
C PHE A 899 -28.33 16.85 25.66
N GLU A 900 -29.54 17.20 25.16
CA GLU A 900 -30.80 16.79 25.75
C GLU A 900 -30.96 15.25 25.74
N ARG A 901 -30.59 14.59 24.68
CA ARG A 901 -30.60 13.13 24.62
C ARG A 901 -29.70 12.48 25.67
N TYR A 902 -28.46 12.97 25.81
CA TYR A 902 -27.54 12.46 26.84
C TYR A 902 -27.95 12.83 28.26
N ALA A 903 -28.52 13.98 28.46
CA ALA A 903 -29.02 14.41 29.76
C ALA A 903 -30.24 13.57 30.22
N ALA A 904 -31.14 13.24 29.30
CA ALA A 904 -32.25 12.33 29.56
C ALA A 904 -31.75 10.92 29.91
N ALA A 905 -30.79 10.41 29.14
CA ALA A 905 -30.18 9.10 29.39
C ALA A 905 -29.45 9.07 30.76
N TYR A 906 -28.68 10.15 31.10
CA TYR A 906 -28.00 10.29 32.37
C TYR A 906 -28.95 10.29 33.56
N ALA A 907 -30.06 11.01 33.43
CA ALA A 907 -31.11 11.03 34.48
C ALA A 907 -31.79 9.66 34.65
N SER A 908 -32.11 8.97 33.51
CA SER A 908 -32.72 7.65 33.53
C SER A 908 -31.79 6.58 34.11
N ALA A 909 -30.49 6.74 33.92
CA ALA A 909 -29.45 5.85 34.47
C ALA A 909 -29.19 6.15 35.98
N GLY A 910 -29.87 7.11 36.60
CA GLY A 910 -29.68 7.47 38.01
C GLY A 910 -28.47 8.37 38.29
N GLY A 911 -28.08 9.18 37.33
CA GLY A 911 -26.94 10.10 37.45
C GLY A 911 -27.05 11.03 38.66
N THR A 912 -25.97 11.16 39.44
CA THR A 912 -25.96 11.90 40.73
C THR A 912 -25.68 13.39 40.60
N GLN A 913 -25.09 13.84 39.46
CA GLN A 913 -24.68 15.23 39.25
C GLN A 913 -25.76 16.06 38.49
N THR A 914 -27.03 15.80 38.78
CA THR A 914 -28.17 16.41 38.06
C THR A 914 -28.18 17.92 38.14
N ALA A 915 -27.83 18.52 39.30
CA ALA A 915 -27.78 19.97 39.45
C ALA A 915 -26.75 20.63 38.51
N MET A 916 -25.60 20.00 38.32
CA MET A 916 -24.55 20.49 37.40
C MET A 916 -24.97 20.32 35.94
N VAL A 917 -25.59 19.19 35.58
CA VAL A 917 -26.14 18.98 34.24
C VAL A 917 -27.22 20.02 33.91
N GLU A 918 -28.09 20.35 34.85
CA GLU A 918 -29.08 21.40 34.65
C GLU A 918 -28.47 22.82 34.50
N GLN A 919 -27.36 23.12 35.18
CA GLN A 919 -26.61 24.34 34.97
C GLN A 919 -26.03 24.39 33.54
N TRP A 920 -25.43 23.29 33.07
CA TRP A 920 -24.92 23.19 31.70
C TRP A 920 -26.04 23.26 30.64
N ARG A 921 -27.18 22.62 30.91
CA ARG A 921 -28.39 22.70 30.07
C ARG A 921 -28.82 24.11 29.80
N LYS A 922 -28.91 24.95 30.86
CA LYS A 922 -29.27 26.37 30.75
C LYS A 922 -28.29 27.15 29.88
N PHE A 923 -27.04 26.76 29.85
CA PHE A 923 -26.02 27.41 29.03
C PHE A 923 -26.10 26.93 27.57
N VAL A 924 -26.18 25.64 27.36
CA VAL A 924 -26.19 25.01 26.01
C VAL A 924 -27.44 25.40 25.23
N ASN A 925 -28.54 25.65 25.89
CA ASN A 925 -29.83 26.07 25.31
C ASN A 925 -29.94 27.58 25.02
N ARG A 926 -28.98 28.39 25.48
CA ARG A 926 -28.84 29.78 25.08
C ARG A 926 -28.18 29.93 23.71
#